data_715ef52ec7815883839f85804409efc1
#
_entry.id   715ef52ec7815883839f85804409efc1
#
_cell.length_a   1.000
_cell.length_b   1.000
_cell.length_c   1.000
_cell.angle_alpha   90.00
_cell.angle_beta   90.00
_cell.angle_gamma   90.00
#
_symmetry.space_group_name_H-M   'P 1'
#
loop_
_entity.id
_entity.type
_entity.pdbx_description
1 polymer ?
#
loop_
_entity_poly.entity_id
_entity_poly.type
_entity_poly.pdbx_seq_one_letter_code
_entity_poly.pdbx_strand_id
1 'polypeptide(L)'
;MPFTAEEEAQIIQWKQDNKLDELFRFLFIKQCNALNEILPGLFEKTTDYTEVLLNLSVVDQEGVVYKLTHDIPEKDFNIEQGGQVEIIGWLYQYYNTEPKKAAFEKSGKITKEEIPAVTQLFTPDWIVRYMVENSLGRLWLEGHPDSDLRKNWKYYLDEAPQEPKVQAKLAEIRKEYAALSPEDLTLIDPCMGSGHILVYAFDVLMQIYESVGYSQRDAAKSILEHNLYGLDIDDRAYQLAYFAVMMKARQYNRRILNGENTCHVHAIQESNNINRAHLKFFGAGLSDLEKNTAKMQLEGLLDILTDAKEYGSILNVESYNWDLLRRFVGGIDDEVQISLESAGVEETAEQLKQLVEQGEVMAQKYWVTVTNPPYAGMSKMNAKLNSFVQDNYADYKSDMFSAFVVKCSTMTRTNGYCAFLTPYVWMFIQSYEKMRNYLYANTTIETLIQFEYSAFEEATVPICTFAFRKGYIAKKGCYLRLTDFRGGMEVQRQKTLEAINNHNCGYYFEQYSDNFAKIPGSPVAYWVSEKFTNMYKQTSIAQIATTREGMTTADNDQFVRLWEEVNSEHIAFGCTTSFEAQKTNRRWFPYAKGGDFRKWYGNSWYVVDWQDDGWRIRNFKDEKTGRIRSHNYNLEYIFRECLSWTRVTSGNFCIRYYPKGYLCDTAGAGLFVEKDRMFLLGWLSTNIVNQMLQIQNPTIVVQAGDVARIPVPEKKNNKQDIENLVEDNISISKEDWDSFETSWDFKVHPLV
;
A
#
# COMPACT_ATOMS: atom_id res chain seq x y z
N MET A 1 -22.53 -16.79 -37.50
CA MET A 1 -22.37 -18.25 -37.26
C MET A 1 -23.23 -19.00 -38.21
N PRO A 2 -22.71 -19.88 -39.06
CA PRO A 2 -23.54 -20.74 -39.88
C PRO A 2 -24.17 -21.82 -38.97
N PHE A 3 -25.47 -22.05 -39.15
CA PHE A 3 -26.16 -23.16 -38.52
C PHE A 3 -26.15 -24.36 -39.47
N THR A 4 -26.10 -25.57 -38.92
CA THR A 4 -26.36 -26.78 -39.72
C THR A 4 -27.86 -26.90 -39.96
N ALA A 5 -28.25 -27.69 -40.98
CA ALA A 5 -29.67 -27.91 -41.26
C ALA A 5 -30.45 -28.51 -40.09
N GLU A 6 -29.80 -29.35 -39.27
CA GLU A 6 -30.36 -29.94 -38.05
C GLU A 6 -30.56 -28.90 -36.96
N GLU A 7 -29.60 -28.00 -36.78
CA GLU A 7 -29.69 -26.90 -35.81
C GLU A 7 -30.79 -25.91 -36.21
N GLU A 8 -30.91 -25.55 -37.50
CA GLU A 8 -32.00 -24.69 -37.97
C GLU A 8 -33.39 -25.32 -37.72
N ALA A 9 -33.55 -26.61 -37.96
CA ALA A 9 -34.80 -27.33 -37.65
C ALA A 9 -35.10 -27.31 -36.16
N GLN A 10 -34.11 -27.53 -35.31
CA GLN A 10 -34.28 -27.49 -33.84
C GLN A 10 -34.62 -26.07 -33.35
N ILE A 11 -34.01 -25.03 -33.89
CA ILE A 11 -34.33 -23.63 -33.58
C ILE A 11 -35.81 -23.33 -33.93
N ILE A 12 -36.27 -23.77 -35.08
CA ILE A 12 -37.63 -23.57 -35.55
C ILE A 12 -38.62 -24.33 -34.58
N GLN A 13 -38.27 -25.55 -34.22
CA GLN A 13 -39.07 -26.35 -33.29
C GLN A 13 -39.19 -25.68 -31.92
N TRP A 14 -38.09 -25.23 -31.29
CA TRP A 14 -38.15 -24.54 -30.02
C TRP A 14 -38.94 -23.22 -30.06
N LYS A 15 -38.88 -22.48 -31.19
CA LYS A 15 -39.74 -21.29 -31.36
C LYS A 15 -41.22 -21.64 -31.43
N GLN A 16 -41.58 -22.74 -32.13
CA GLN A 16 -42.97 -23.23 -32.22
C GLN A 16 -43.51 -23.74 -30.89
N ASP A 17 -42.66 -24.41 -30.10
CA ASP A 17 -42.97 -24.93 -28.79
C ASP A 17 -42.91 -23.90 -27.66
N ASN A 18 -42.57 -22.63 -27.96
CA ASN A 18 -42.34 -21.53 -27.01
C ASN A 18 -41.27 -21.86 -25.95
N LYS A 19 -40.27 -22.66 -26.31
CA LYS A 19 -39.13 -23.01 -25.47
C LYS A 19 -38.01 -21.98 -25.60
N LEU A 20 -38.25 -20.77 -25.06
CA LEU A 20 -37.37 -19.63 -25.23
C LEU A 20 -36.07 -19.76 -24.44
N ASP A 21 -36.07 -20.37 -23.27
CA ASP A 21 -34.89 -20.57 -22.45
C ASP A 21 -33.92 -21.58 -23.06
N GLU A 22 -34.43 -22.69 -23.61
CA GLU A 22 -33.60 -23.67 -24.34
C GLU A 22 -33.00 -23.05 -25.61
N LEU A 23 -33.79 -22.31 -26.36
CA LEU A 23 -33.33 -21.60 -27.55
C LEU A 23 -32.24 -20.59 -27.20
N PHE A 24 -32.44 -19.80 -26.15
CA PHE A 24 -31.44 -18.83 -25.70
C PHE A 24 -30.15 -19.52 -25.27
N ARG A 25 -30.23 -20.55 -24.44
CA ARG A 25 -29.06 -21.32 -23.99
C ARG A 25 -28.24 -21.84 -25.18
N PHE A 26 -28.89 -22.48 -26.12
CA PHE A 26 -28.23 -22.99 -27.33
C PHE A 26 -27.52 -21.90 -28.13
N LEU A 27 -28.22 -20.81 -28.42
CA LEU A 27 -27.63 -19.68 -29.15
C LEU A 27 -26.49 -19.02 -28.41
N PHE A 28 -26.64 -18.88 -27.09
CA PHE A 28 -25.62 -18.26 -26.23
C PHE A 28 -24.35 -19.11 -26.19
N ILE A 29 -24.47 -20.42 -25.94
CA ILE A 29 -23.31 -21.34 -25.93
C ILE A 29 -22.62 -21.35 -27.30
N LYS A 30 -23.39 -21.46 -28.37
CA LYS A 30 -22.83 -21.44 -29.74
C LYS A 30 -22.09 -20.13 -30.03
N GLN A 31 -22.62 -18.99 -29.54
CA GLN A 31 -21.97 -17.71 -29.66
C GLN A 31 -20.70 -17.64 -28.83
N CYS A 32 -20.71 -18.10 -27.57
CA CYS A 32 -19.53 -18.14 -26.73
C CYS A 32 -18.40 -18.98 -27.34
N ASN A 33 -18.74 -20.16 -27.87
CA ASN A 33 -17.77 -21.04 -28.54
C ASN A 33 -17.19 -20.40 -29.82
N ALA A 34 -17.99 -19.64 -30.57
CA ALA A 34 -17.47 -18.89 -31.73
C ALA A 34 -16.61 -17.69 -31.30
N LEU A 35 -16.94 -17.05 -30.19
CA LEU A 35 -16.15 -15.94 -29.65
C LEU A 35 -14.83 -16.42 -29.02
N ASN A 36 -14.73 -17.67 -28.56
CA ASN A 36 -13.46 -18.25 -28.12
C ASN A 36 -12.36 -18.20 -29.21
N GLU A 37 -12.71 -18.36 -30.48
CA GLU A 37 -11.76 -18.27 -31.58
C GLU A 37 -11.19 -16.83 -31.74
N ILE A 38 -11.92 -15.83 -31.26
CA ILE A 38 -11.61 -14.40 -31.41
C ILE A 38 -11.02 -13.82 -30.13
N LEU A 39 -11.53 -14.26 -28.99
CA LEU A 39 -11.19 -13.79 -27.64
C LEU A 39 -10.97 -14.98 -26.70
N PRO A 40 -9.93 -15.78 -26.91
CA PRO A 40 -9.70 -17.03 -26.13
C PRO A 40 -9.45 -16.76 -24.64
N GLY A 41 -8.96 -15.60 -24.26
CA GLY A 41 -8.76 -15.22 -22.86
C GLY A 41 -10.05 -14.88 -22.10
N LEU A 42 -11.18 -14.69 -22.81
CA LEU A 42 -12.47 -14.34 -22.19
C LEU A 42 -13.49 -15.49 -22.25
N PHE A 43 -13.54 -16.23 -23.36
CA PHE A 43 -14.50 -17.27 -23.62
C PHE A 43 -13.83 -18.64 -23.63
N GLU A 44 -14.29 -19.56 -22.79
CA GLU A 44 -13.87 -20.96 -22.82
C GLU A 44 -14.74 -21.75 -23.81
N LYS A 45 -14.18 -22.81 -24.43
CA LYS A 45 -14.97 -23.75 -25.20
C LYS A 45 -15.77 -24.62 -24.27
N THR A 46 -17.09 -24.47 -24.31
CA THR A 46 -18.01 -25.32 -23.57
C THR A 46 -18.42 -26.50 -24.46
N THR A 47 -17.87 -27.68 -24.22
CA THR A 47 -18.13 -28.90 -25.00
C THR A 47 -18.57 -30.09 -24.11
N ASP A 48 -18.78 -29.87 -22.83
CA ASP A 48 -19.00 -30.90 -21.84
C ASP A 48 -20.16 -30.59 -20.85
N TYR A 49 -20.10 -31.20 -19.68
CA TYR A 49 -21.12 -31.08 -18.60
C TYR A 49 -21.30 -29.61 -18.11
N THR A 50 -20.36 -28.69 -18.39
CA THR A 50 -20.49 -27.28 -17.98
C THR A 50 -21.68 -26.60 -18.67
N GLU A 51 -22.07 -27.06 -19.87
CA GLU A 51 -23.29 -26.59 -20.54
C GLU A 51 -24.56 -26.83 -19.69
N VAL A 52 -24.58 -27.94 -18.95
CA VAL A 52 -25.72 -28.31 -18.09
C VAL A 52 -25.86 -27.37 -16.88
N LEU A 53 -24.74 -26.78 -16.44
CA LEU A 53 -24.72 -25.82 -15.33
C LEU A 53 -25.28 -24.47 -15.71
N LEU A 54 -25.31 -24.13 -17.00
CA LEU A 54 -25.84 -22.86 -17.49
C LEU A 54 -27.38 -22.94 -17.60
N ASN A 55 -28.05 -22.75 -16.46
CA ASN A 55 -29.51 -22.75 -16.39
C ASN A 55 -30.03 -21.32 -16.15
N LEU A 56 -29.96 -20.48 -17.21
CA LEU A 56 -30.43 -19.11 -17.20
C LEU A 56 -31.79 -18.98 -17.90
N SER A 57 -32.73 -18.29 -17.28
CA SER A 57 -34.01 -17.93 -17.92
C SER A 57 -33.92 -16.53 -18.52
N VAL A 58 -34.44 -16.38 -19.74
CA VAL A 58 -34.61 -15.08 -20.43
C VAL A 58 -36.01 -14.50 -20.25
N VAL A 59 -36.99 -15.33 -19.89
CA VAL A 59 -38.37 -14.92 -19.71
C VAL A 59 -38.69 -14.48 -18.29
N ASP A 60 -37.88 -14.85 -17.33
CA ASP A 60 -38.02 -14.44 -15.94
C ASP A 60 -37.64 -12.97 -15.75
N GLN A 61 -38.59 -12.13 -15.44
CA GLN A 61 -38.37 -10.68 -15.24
C GLN A 61 -37.50 -10.36 -14.02
N GLU A 62 -37.41 -11.26 -13.05
CA GLU A 62 -36.48 -11.13 -11.93
C GLU A 62 -35.10 -11.77 -12.22
N GLY A 63 -34.99 -12.45 -13.37
CA GLY A 63 -33.78 -13.11 -13.81
C GLY A 63 -32.68 -12.14 -14.25
N VAL A 64 -31.40 -12.59 -14.10
CA VAL A 64 -30.20 -11.78 -14.42
C VAL A 64 -30.20 -11.32 -15.88
N VAL A 65 -30.60 -12.17 -16.83
CA VAL A 65 -30.61 -11.82 -18.26
C VAL A 65 -31.60 -10.70 -18.55
N TYR A 66 -32.82 -10.78 -17.98
CA TYR A 66 -33.83 -9.76 -18.16
C TYR A 66 -33.37 -8.41 -17.58
N LYS A 67 -32.89 -8.40 -16.33
CA LYS A 67 -32.38 -7.18 -15.68
C LYS A 67 -31.21 -6.58 -16.44
N LEU A 68 -30.24 -7.37 -16.89
CA LEU A 68 -29.09 -6.90 -17.67
C LEU A 68 -29.51 -6.18 -18.96
N THR A 69 -30.54 -6.70 -19.63
CA THR A 69 -30.99 -6.16 -20.94
C THR A 69 -32.01 -5.04 -20.82
N HIS A 70 -32.69 -4.87 -19.69
CA HIS A 70 -33.74 -3.88 -19.51
C HIS A 70 -33.40 -2.77 -18.53
N ASP A 71 -32.66 -3.08 -17.44
CA ASP A 71 -32.36 -2.13 -16.38
C ASP A 71 -31.11 -1.30 -16.65
N ILE A 72 -30.17 -1.85 -17.44
CA ILE A 72 -28.93 -1.14 -17.81
C ILE A 72 -29.07 -0.58 -19.23
N PRO A 73 -29.00 0.75 -19.40
CA PRO A 73 -29.12 1.37 -20.71
C PRO A 73 -27.98 0.99 -21.65
N GLU A 74 -28.29 0.62 -22.89
CA GLU A 74 -27.28 0.29 -23.90
C GLU A 74 -26.23 1.42 -24.10
N LYS A 75 -26.64 2.67 -23.95
CA LYS A 75 -25.74 3.83 -24.07
C LYS A 75 -24.57 3.81 -23.09
N ASP A 76 -24.72 3.14 -21.93
CA ASP A 76 -23.69 3.10 -20.89
C ASP A 76 -22.52 2.17 -21.33
N PHE A 77 -22.79 1.23 -22.23
CA PHE A 77 -21.79 0.36 -22.88
C PHE A 77 -21.33 0.88 -24.25
N ASN A 78 -22.09 1.80 -24.86
CA ASN A 78 -21.83 2.28 -26.20
C ASN A 78 -20.89 3.49 -26.17
N ILE A 79 -19.63 3.28 -26.56
CA ILE A 79 -18.57 4.29 -26.55
C ILE A 79 -18.91 5.47 -27.47
N GLU A 80 -19.58 5.22 -28.61
CA GLU A 80 -20.00 6.28 -29.54
C GLU A 80 -21.05 7.21 -28.91
N GLN A 81 -21.72 6.76 -27.85
CA GLN A 81 -22.71 7.52 -27.08
C GLN A 81 -22.19 8.00 -25.70
N GLY A 82 -20.88 7.86 -25.45
CA GLY A 82 -20.25 8.30 -24.21
C GLY A 82 -20.11 7.21 -23.15
N GLY A 83 -20.44 5.96 -23.46
CA GLY A 83 -20.18 4.80 -22.60
C GLY A 83 -18.69 4.48 -22.48
N GLN A 84 -18.35 3.68 -21.49
CA GLN A 84 -16.96 3.31 -21.18
C GLN A 84 -16.77 1.80 -21.26
N VAL A 85 -15.61 1.37 -21.77
CA VAL A 85 -15.25 -0.07 -21.82
C VAL A 85 -15.13 -0.65 -20.41
N GLU A 86 -14.72 0.17 -19.47
CA GLU A 86 -14.42 -0.19 -18.09
C GLU A 86 -15.65 -0.41 -17.19
N ILE A 87 -16.88 -0.17 -17.71
CA ILE A 87 -18.12 -0.29 -16.92
C ILE A 87 -18.26 -1.69 -16.30
N ILE A 88 -17.81 -2.74 -17.01
CA ILE A 88 -17.85 -4.12 -16.50
C ILE A 88 -16.89 -4.27 -15.28
N GLY A 89 -15.78 -3.54 -15.26
CA GLY A 89 -14.88 -3.50 -14.12
C GLY A 89 -15.53 -2.94 -12.86
N TRP A 90 -16.43 -1.96 -12.99
CA TRP A 90 -17.21 -1.45 -11.85
C TRP A 90 -18.18 -2.48 -11.31
N LEU A 91 -18.82 -3.27 -12.18
CA LEU A 91 -19.68 -4.37 -11.74
C LEU A 91 -18.90 -5.41 -10.92
N TYR A 92 -17.66 -5.69 -11.31
CA TYR A 92 -16.77 -6.58 -10.57
C TYR A 92 -16.42 -6.02 -9.17
N GLN A 93 -16.25 -4.73 -9.03
CA GLN A 93 -16.04 -4.09 -7.72
C GLN A 93 -17.24 -4.34 -6.80
N TYR A 94 -18.46 -4.11 -7.29
CA TYR A 94 -19.68 -4.37 -6.51
C TYR A 94 -19.83 -5.86 -6.15
N TYR A 95 -19.48 -6.75 -7.06
CA TYR A 95 -19.47 -8.19 -6.81
C TYR A 95 -18.59 -8.55 -5.60
N ASN A 96 -17.43 -7.92 -5.46
CA ASN A 96 -16.50 -8.19 -4.36
C ASN A 96 -16.88 -7.51 -3.03
N THR A 97 -17.90 -6.66 -2.98
CA THR A 97 -18.31 -5.93 -1.77
C THR A 97 -18.76 -6.87 -0.65
N GLU A 98 -19.60 -7.85 -0.95
CA GLU A 98 -20.07 -8.84 0.05
C GLU A 98 -18.95 -9.77 0.53
N PRO A 99 -18.14 -10.41 -0.34
CA PRO A 99 -16.98 -11.19 0.08
C PRO A 99 -15.98 -10.39 0.93
N LYS A 100 -15.72 -9.14 0.57
CA LYS A 100 -14.86 -8.22 1.32
C LYS A 100 -15.39 -7.98 2.73
N LYS A 101 -16.68 -7.66 2.85
CA LYS A 101 -17.34 -7.45 4.14
C LYS A 101 -17.29 -8.71 5.01
N ALA A 102 -17.61 -9.87 4.46
CA ALA A 102 -17.54 -11.14 5.17
C ALA A 102 -16.14 -11.48 5.68
N ALA A 103 -15.10 -11.20 4.88
CA ALA A 103 -13.71 -11.41 5.28
C ALA A 103 -13.26 -10.46 6.40
N PHE A 104 -13.74 -9.21 6.42
CA PHE A 104 -13.41 -8.24 7.47
C PHE A 104 -14.17 -8.48 8.78
N GLU A 105 -15.39 -8.99 8.73
CA GLU A 105 -16.18 -9.37 9.92
C GLU A 105 -15.61 -10.61 10.62
N LYS A 106 -14.85 -11.42 9.92
CA LYS A 106 -14.18 -12.60 10.43
C LYS A 106 -12.99 -12.23 11.30
N SER A 107 -12.93 -12.70 12.52
CA SER A 107 -11.80 -12.48 13.44
C SER A 107 -10.54 -13.30 13.10
N GLY A 108 -10.22 -13.46 11.81
CA GLY A 108 -9.17 -14.35 11.33
C GLY A 108 -8.18 -13.68 10.38
N LYS A 109 -7.22 -14.48 9.93
CA LYS A 109 -6.29 -14.11 8.86
C LYS A 109 -6.98 -14.33 7.50
N ILE A 110 -6.59 -13.55 6.51
CA ILE A 110 -7.08 -13.63 5.13
C ILE A 110 -6.64 -14.98 4.52
N THR A 111 -7.58 -15.71 3.93
CA THR A 111 -7.28 -16.95 3.18
C THR A 111 -6.85 -16.63 1.74
N LYS A 112 -6.28 -17.60 1.03
CA LYS A 112 -5.86 -17.47 -0.37
C LYS A 112 -7.03 -16.97 -1.26
N GLU A 113 -8.21 -17.54 -1.07
CA GLU A 113 -9.42 -17.24 -1.84
C GLU A 113 -9.99 -15.85 -1.52
N GLU A 114 -9.71 -15.33 -0.33
CA GLU A 114 -10.17 -14.00 0.12
C GLU A 114 -9.24 -12.87 -0.33
N ILE A 115 -7.98 -13.16 -0.70
CA ILE A 115 -6.98 -12.15 -1.09
C ILE A 115 -7.55 -11.20 -2.15
N PRO A 116 -8.11 -11.65 -3.29
CA PRO A 116 -8.61 -10.77 -4.33
C PRO A 116 -9.68 -9.79 -3.82
N ALA A 117 -10.68 -10.29 -3.09
CA ALA A 117 -11.80 -9.47 -2.61
C ALA A 117 -11.37 -8.44 -1.55
N VAL A 118 -10.46 -8.82 -0.63
CA VAL A 118 -10.01 -7.96 0.48
C VAL A 118 -9.06 -6.86 0.00
N THR A 119 -8.22 -7.16 -0.99
CA THR A 119 -7.18 -6.23 -1.46
C THR A 119 -7.63 -5.36 -2.62
N GLN A 120 -8.77 -5.67 -3.24
CA GLN A 120 -9.29 -4.87 -4.34
C GLN A 120 -9.70 -3.47 -3.85
N LEU A 121 -9.09 -2.45 -4.46
CA LEU A 121 -9.44 -1.05 -4.32
C LEU A 121 -9.45 -0.42 -5.71
N PHE A 122 -10.59 0.16 -6.08
CA PHE A 122 -10.72 0.83 -7.36
C PHE A 122 -9.94 2.15 -7.37
N THR A 123 -9.12 2.36 -8.39
CA THR A 123 -8.38 3.61 -8.56
C THR A 123 -9.23 4.62 -9.32
N PRO A 124 -9.56 5.80 -8.77
CA PRO A 124 -10.28 6.84 -9.49
C PRO A 124 -9.58 7.23 -10.80
N ASP A 125 -10.36 7.42 -11.88
CA ASP A 125 -9.86 7.70 -13.23
C ASP A 125 -8.82 8.82 -13.27
N TRP A 126 -9.05 9.92 -12.59
CA TRP A 126 -8.11 11.03 -12.58
C TRP A 126 -6.75 10.69 -11.91
N ILE A 127 -6.73 9.75 -10.95
CA ILE A 127 -5.47 9.26 -10.33
C ILE A 127 -4.75 8.32 -11.31
N VAL A 128 -5.49 7.47 -12.02
CA VAL A 128 -4.92 6.65 -13.11
C VAL A 128 -4.24 7.56 -14.13
N ARG A 129 -4.93 8.63 -14.56
CA ARG A 129 -4.35 9.63 -15.48
C ARG A 129 -3.09 10.26 -14.92
N TYR A 130 -3.14 10.71 -13.66
CA TYR A 130 -1.97 11.26 -13.01
C TYR A 130 -0.78 10.28 -12.99
N MET A 131 -1.00 9.02 -12.61
CA MET A 131 0.06 8.01 -12.55
C MET A 131 0.68 7.75 -13.92
N VAL A 132 -0.13 7.56 -14.94
CA VAL A 132 0.34 7.26 -16.31
C VAL A 132 0.99 8.47 -16.96
N GLU A 133 0.40 9.67 -16.83
CA GLU A 133 0.95 10.91 -17.39
C GLU A 133 2.31 11.29 -16.75
N ASN A 134 2.50 11.02 -15.44
CA ASN A 134 3.73 11.30 -14.71
C ASN A 134 4.76 10.15 -14.71
N SER A 135 4.49 9.07 -15.42
CA SER A 135 5.43 7.96 -15.65
C SER A 135 5.67 7.74 -17.15
N LEU A 136 4.75 7.11 -17.86
CA LEU A 136 4.85 6.89 -19.32
C LEU A 136 4.90 8.21 -20.10
N GLY A 137 3.99 9.12 -19.80
CA GLY A 137 3.96 10.45 -20.40
C GLY A 137 5.25 11.22 -20.15
N ARG A 138 5.76 11.18 -18.91
CA ARG A 138 7.02 11.82 -18.55
C ARG A 138 8.21 11.25 -19.31
N LEU A 139 8.31 9.92 -19.39
CA LEU A 139 9.37 9.24 -20.15
C LEU A 139 9.43 9.75 -21.59
N TRP A 140 8.27 9.86 -22.26
CA TRP A 140 8.20 10.36 -23.64
C TRP A 140 8.55 11.83 -23.74
N LEU A 141 7.94 12.70 -22.93
CA LEU A 141 8.16 14.16 -22.99
C LEU A 141 9.59 14.57 -22.63
N GLU A 142 10.24 13.87 -21.72
CA GLU A 142 11.64 14.14 -21.37
C GLU A 142 12.60 13.82 -22.55
N GLY A 143 12.25 12.85 -23.39
CA GLY A 143 12.97 12.57 -24.66
C GLY A 143 12.55 13.49 -25.81
N HIS A 144 11.32 13.99 -25.78
CA HIS A 144 10.71 14.75 -26.87
C HIS A 144 10.09 16.05 -26.37
N PRO A 145 10.91 17.03 -25.91
CA PRO A 145 10.43 18.26 -25.22
C PRO A 145 9.58 19.17 -26.10
N ASP A 146 9.72 19.07 -27.43
CA ASP A 146 8.96 19.87 -28.39
C ASP A 146 7.58 19.24 -28.71
N SER A 147 7.21 18.14 -28.08
CA SER A 147 5.95 17.45 -28.30
C SER A 147 4.77 18.25 -27.78
N ASP A 148 3.75 18.44 -28.61
CA ASP A 148 2.47 19.08 -28.23
C ASP A 148 1.61 18.23 -27.29
N LEU A 149 1.95 16.95 -27.06
CA LEU A 149 1.20 16.01 -26.24
C LEU A 149 1.02 16.49 -24.79
N ARG A 150 1.96 17.28 -24.27
CA ARG A 150 1.85 17.91 -22.95
C ARG A 150 0.52 18.63 -22.74
N LYS A 151 -0.04 19.23 -23.79
CA LYS A 151 -1.31 19.97 -23.73
C LYS A 151 -2.53 19.06 -23.51
N ASN A 152 -2.43 17.79 -23.87
CA ASN A 152 -3.50 16.81 -23.74
C ASN A 152 -3.53 16.18 -22.35
N TRP A 153 -2.41 16.20 -21.62
CA TRP A 153 -2.24 15.51 -20.34
C TRP A 153 -2.44 16.46 -19.18
N LYS A 154 -3.68 16.52 -18.70
CA LYS A 154 -4.14 17.50 -17.70
C LYS A 154 -3.51 17.34 -16.33
N TYR A 155 -3.13 16.11 -15.98
CA TYR A 155 -2.57 15.77 -14.66
C TYR A 155 -1.05 15.63 -14.68
N TYR A 156 -0.41 15.93 -15.79
CA TYR A 156 1.04 15.98 -15.86
C TYR A 156 1.57 17.16 -15.04
N LEU A 157 2.46 16.87 -14.10
CA LEU A 157 3.09 17.85 -13.23
C LEU A 157 4.48 18.19 -13.75
N ASP A 158 4.70 19.44 -14.14
CA ASP A 158 5.97 19.88 -14.69
C ASP A 158 7.13 19.68 -13.71
N GLU A 159 8.35 19.54 -14.24
CA GLU A 159 9.54 19.39 -13.44
C GLU A 159 9.85 20.70 -12.68
N ALA A 160 10.20 20.58 -11.40
CA ALA A 160 10.70 21.71 -10.62
C ALA A 160 11.98 22.27 -11.23
N PRO A 161 12.27 23.58 -11.10
CA PRO A 161 13.54 24.17 -11.51
C PRO A 161 14.72 23.48 -10.83
N GLN A 162 15.69 23.00 -11.63
CA GLN A 162 16.85 22.26 -11.15
C GLN A 162 18.13 23.07 -11.31
N GLU A 163 19.13 22.77 -10.47
CA GLU A 163 20.47 23.36 -10.60
C GLU A 163 21.16 22.95 -11.92
N PRO A 164 22.02 23.78 -12.50
CA PRO A 164 22.71 23.49 -13.77
C PRO A 164 23.45 22.15 -13.79
N LYS A 165 24.05 21.74 -12.68
CA LYS A 165 24.73 20.45 -12.53
C LYS A 165 23.76 19.26 -12.63
N VAL A 166 22.56 19.41 -12.09
CA VAL A 166 21.50 18.39 -12.16
C VAL A 166 20.96 18.34 -13.58
N GLN A 167 20.71 19.50 -14.22
CA GLN A 167 20.26 19.57 -15.60
C GLN A 167 21.23 18.89 -16.57
N ALA A 168 22.55 19.03 -16.35
CA ALA A 168 23.54 18.33 -17.18
C ALA A 168 23.42 16.79 -17.07
N LYS A 169 23.19 16.25 -15.87
CA LYS A 169 22.95 14.80 -15.69
C LYS A 169 21.64 14.36 -16.35
N LEU A 170 20.58 15.13 -16.19
CA LEU A 170 19.28 14.85 -16.80
C LEU A 170 19.38 14.86 -18.34
N ALA A 171 20.18 15.78 -18.91
CA ALA A 171 20.38 15.85 -20.35
C ALA A 171 20.98 14.55 -20.93
N GLU A 172 21.89 13.89 -20.21
CA GLU A 172 22.43 12.59 -20.65
C GLU A 172 21.36 11.49 -20.66
N ILE A 173 20.53 11.44 -19.63
CA ILE A 173 19.43 10.48 -19.54
C ILE A 173 18.38 10.75 -20.64
N ARG A 174 18.06 12.01 -20.89
CA ARG A 174 17.11 12.43 -21.93
C ARG A 174 17.56 12.06 -23.34
N LYS A 175 18.87 11.94 -23.58
CA LYS A 175 19.37 11.36 -24.84
C LYS A 175 19.01 9.90 -25.01
N GLU A 176 19.03 9.12 -23.93
CA GLU A 176 18.55 7.72 -23.95
C GLU A 176 17.07 7.68 -24.29
N TYR A 177 16.23 8.52 -23.66
CA TYR A 177 14.81 8.59 -23.94
C TYR A 177 14.48 9.05 -25.37
N ALA A 178 15.24 10.01 -25.90
CA ALA A 178 15.06 10.49 -27.26
C ALA A 178 15.39 9.45 -28.34
N ALA A 179 16.14 8.41 -27.97
CA ALA A 179 16.47 7.30 -28.88
C ALA A 179 15.42 6.19 -28.87
N LEU A 180 14.43 6.22 -27.97
CA LEU A 180 13.37 5.21 -27.89
C LEU A 180 12.32 5.44 -28.99
N SER A 181 11.98 4.35 -29.67
CA SER A 181 10.77 4.29 -30.50
C SER A 181 9.53 4.06 -29.63
N PRO A 182 8.31 4.33 -30.10
CA PRO A 182 7.10 3.97 -29.37
C PRO A 182 7.02 2.49 -29.00
N GLU A 183 7.55 1.59 -29.83
CA GLU A 183 7.57 0.13 -29.61
C GLU A 183 8.46 -0.27 -28.42
N ASP A 184 9.46 0.55 -28.08
CA ASP A 184 10.34 0.31 -26.92
C ASP A 184 9.68 0.63 -25.57
N LEU A 185 8.58 1.40 -25.56
CA LEU A 185 7.92 1.90 -24.35
C LEU A 185 7.09 0.81 -23.67
N THR A 186 7.74 -0.12 -22.99
CA THR A 186 7.07 -1.21 -22.27
C THR A 186 6.53 -0.74 -20.91
N LEU A 187 5.24 -1.01 -20.67
CA LEU A 187 4.55 -0.71 -19.41
C LEU A 187 3.94 -1.98 -18.83
N ILE A 188 4.15 -2.21 -17.51
CA ILE A 188 3.48 -3.29 -16.78
C ILE A 188 2.64 -2.76 -15.62
N ASP A 189 1.46 -3.36 -15.45
CA ASP A 189 0.69 -3.33 -14.20
C ASP A 189 0.71 -4.74 -13.58
N PRO A 190 1.51 -5.00 -12.54
CA PRO A 190 1.61 -6.31 -11.92
C PRO A 190 0.45 -6.67 -10.98
N CYS A 191 -0.53 -5.78 -10.76
CA CYS A 191 -1.75 -5.99 -9.99
C CYS A 191 -2.92 -5.29 -10.70
N MET A 192 -3.13 -5.67 -11.97
CA MET A 192 -3.93 -4.89 -12.93
C MET A 192 -5.42 -4.78 -12.62
N GLY A 193 -5.96 -5.63 -11.75
CA GLY A 193 -7.40 -5.69 -11.50
C GLY A 193 -8.18 -5.84 -12.81
N SER A 194 -9.17 -5.00 -13.03
CA SER A 194 -9.97 -4.97 -14.26
C SER A 194 -9.33 -4.17 -15.42
N GLY A 195 -8.06 -3.77 -15.30
CA GLY A 195 -7.25 -3.20 -16.38
C GLY A 195 -7.37 -1.69 -16.60
N HIS A 196 -7.91 -0.92 -15.68
CA HIS A 196 -8.10 0.54 -15.83
C HIS A 196 -6.81 1.29 -16.17
N ILE A 197 -5.70 0.95 -15.52
CA ILE A 197 -4.39 1.56 -15.79
C ILE A 197 -3.94 1.23 -17.22
N LEU A 198 -4.08 -0.02 -17.64
CA LEU A 198 -3.69 -0.46 -18.99
C LEU A 198 -4.52 0.22 -20.07
N VAL A 199 -5.83 0.39 -19.85
CA VAL A 199 -6.74 1.07 -20.81
C VAL A 199 -6.35 2.52 -21.01
N TYR A 200 -6.03 3.25 -19.93
CA TYR A 200 -5.58 4.63 -20.08
C TYR A 200 -4.15 4.72 -20.63
N ALA A 201 -3.27 3.80 -20.26
CA ALA A 201 -1.93 3.71 -20.86
C ALA A 201 -2.01 3.47 -22.38
N PHE A 202 -3.02 2.69 -22.84
CA PHE A 202 -3.30 2.52 -24.26
C PHE A 202 -3.60 3.86 -24.94
N ASP A 203 -4.42 4.74 -24.33
CA ASP A 203 -4.74 6.06 -24.88
C ASP A 203 -3.51 6.97 -24.97
N VAL A 204 -2.65 6.93 -23.95
CA VAL A 204 -1.40 7.70 -23.96
C VAL A 204 -0.44 7.20 -25.04
N LEU A 205 -0.28 5.88 -25.15
CA LEU A 205 0.53 5.25 -26.20
C LEU A 205 -0.02 5.58 -27.59
N MET A 206 -1.34 5.49 -27.81
CA MET A 206 -1.96 5.84 -29.08
C MET A 206 -1.58 7.27 -29.51
N GLN A 207 -1.66 8.24 -28.61
CA GLN A 207 -1.26 9.62 -28.88
C GLN A 207 0.23 9.72 -29.21
N ILE A 208 1.09 8.94 -28.54
CA ILE A 208 2.53 8.89 -28.81
C ILE A 208 2.78 8.34 -30.21
N TYR A 209 2.16 7.21 -30.58
CA TYR A 209 2.30 6.61 -31.92
C TYR A 209 1.80 7.54 -33.03
N GLU A 210 0.65 8.18 -32.83
CA GLU A 210 0.11 9.15 -33.81
C GLU A 210 1.05 10.35 -33.97
N SER A 211 1.69 10.82 -32.89
CA SER A 211 2.61 11.97 -32.93
C SER A 211 3.86 11.73 -33.80
N VAL A 212 4.22 10.46 -34.01
CA VAL A 212 5.36 10.06 -34.85
C VAL A 212 4.91 9.46 -36.21
N GLY A 213 3.61 9.57 -36.52
CA GLY A 213 3.09 9.28 -37.87
C GLY A 213 2.55 7.86 -38.12
N TYR A 214 2.35 7.05 -37.06
CA TYR A 214 1.68 5.76 -37.22
C TYR A 214 0.18 5.97 -37.49
N SER A 215 -0.41 5.07 -38.29
CA SER A 215 -1.85 5.01 -38.42
C SER A 215 -2.46 4.45 -37.12
N GLN A 216 -3.68 4.87 -36.77
CA GLN A 216 -4.38 4.35 -35.58
C GLN A 216 -4.49 2.82 -35.60
N ARG A 217 -4.70 2.25 -36.76
CA ARG A 217 -4.82 0.80 -36.95
C ARG A 217 -3.52 0.08 -36.62
N ASP A 218 -2.39 0.57 -37.14
CA ASP A 218 -1.09 -0.07 -36.94
C ASP A 218 -0.60 0.17 -35.53
N ALA A 219 -0.82 1.39 -34.97
CA ALA A 219 -0.55 1.72 -33.59
C ALA A 219 -1.28 0.79 -32.62
N ALA A 220 -2.59 0.56 -32.83
CA ALA A 220 -3.38 -0.31 -31.95
C ALA A 220 -2.84 -1.75 -31.91
N LYS A 221 -2.38 -2.26 -33.04
CA LYS A 221 -1.74 -3.57 -33.11
C LYS A 221 -0.40 -3.58 -32.38
N SER A 222 0.46 -2.62 -32.64
CA SER A 222 1.79 -2.51 -32.04
C SER A 222 1.72 -2.35 -30.53
N ILE A 223 0.75 -1.57 -30.01
CA ILE A 223 0.54 -1.39 -28.57
C ILE A 223 0.25 -2.72 -27.88
N LEU A 224 -0.60 -3.58 -28.46
CA LEU A 224 -0.89 -4.90 -27.89
C LEU A 224 0.32 -5.83 -27.91
N GLU A 225 1.09 -5.80 -29.01
CA GLU A 225 2.20 -6.72 -29.24
C GLU A 225 3.47 -6.33 -28.49
N HIS A 226 3.70 -5.02 -28.18
CA HIS A 226 4.98 -4.56 -27.68
C HIS A 226 4.92 -3.79 -26.36
N ASN A 227 3.83 -3.08 -26.05
CA ASN A 227 3.87 -2.08 -25.01
C ASN A 227 3.21 -2.47 -23.69
N LEU A 228 2.04 -3.12 -23.72
CA LEU A 228 1.21 -3.32 -22.55
C LEU A 228 1.33 -4.73 -21.97
N TYR A 229 1.63 -4.79 -20.70
CA TYR A 229 1.76 -6.02 -19.92
C TYR A 229 0.94 -5.91 -18.64
N GLY A 230 0.29 -7.01 -18.23
CA GLY A 230 -0.51 -7.04 -17.03
C GLY A 230 -0.53 -8.39 -16.35
N LEU A 231 -0.54 -8.40 -15.03
CA LEU A 231 -0.64 -9.59 -14.20
C LEU A 231 -1.70 -9.38 -13.12
N ASP A 232 -2.50 -10.41 -12.86
CA ASP A 232 -3.36 -10.45 -11.68
C ASP A 232 -3.46 -11.86 -11.12
N ILE A 233 -3.74 -11.98 -9.83
CA ILE A 233 -3.91 -13.25 -9.14
C ILE A 233 -5.31 -13.84 -9.39
N ASP A 234 -6.33 -12.99 -9.66
CA ASP A 234 -7.70 -13.39 -9.90
C ASP A 234 -7.97 -13.59 -11.40
N ASP A 235 -8.41 -14.80 -11.76
CA ASP A 235 -8.75 -15.16 -13.15
C ASP A 235 -9.88 -14.27 -13.72
N ARG A 236 -10.81 -13.82 -12.86
CA ARG A 236 -11.92 -12.93 -13.28
C ARG A 236 -11.42 -11.52 -13.57
N ALA A 237 -10.51 -11.01 -12.73
CA ALA A 237 -9.85 -9.72 -12.98
C ALA A 237 -9.08 -9.77 -14.30
N TYR A 238 -8.34 -10.83 -14.54
CA TYR A 238 -7.67 -11.06 -15.82
C TYR A 238 -8.63 -11.03 -17.01
N GLN A 239 -9.74 -11.79 -16.95
CA GLN A 239 -10.73 -11.82 -18.03
C GLN A 239 -11.29 -10.43 -18.35
N LEU A 240 -11.57 -9.63 -17.31
CA LEU A 240 -12.06 -8.27 -17.47
C LEU A 240 -11.00 -7.34 -18.07
N ALA A 241 -9.75 -7.42 -17.59
CA ALA A 241 -8.65 -6.63 -18.12
C ALA A 241 -8.35 -6.97 -19.57
N TYR A 242 -8.31 -8.26 -19.90
CA TYR A 242 -8.16 -8.73 -21.27
C TYR A 242 -9.27 -8.19 -22.18
N PHE A 243 -10.53 -8.32 -21.75
CA PHE A 243 -11.66 -7.77 -22.47
C PHE A 243 -11.53 -6.25 -22.67
N ALA A 244 -11.24 -5.51 -21.61
CA ALA A 244 -11.14 -4.04 -21.67
C ALA A 244 -10.03 -3.58 -22.63
N VAL A 245 -8.85 -4.20 -22.56
CA VAL A 245 -7.71 -3.87 -23.44
C VAL A 245 -8.01 -4.23 -24.89
N MET A 246 -8.59 -5.41 -25.16
CA MET A 246 -8.97 -5.83 -26.51
C MET A 246 -10.09 -4.96 -27.10
N MET A 247 -11.09 -4.57 -26.31
CA MET A 247 -12.14 -3.65 -26.74
C MET A 247 -11.58 -2.24 -27.00
N LYS A 248 -10.62 -1.79 -26.18
CA LYS A 248 -9.91 -0.53 -26.40
C LYS A 248 -9.16 -0.54 -27.73
N ALA A 249 -8.43 -1.59 -28.03
CA ALA A 249 -7.75 -1.75 -29.30
C ALA A 249 -8.74 -1.78 -30.50
N ARG A 250 -9.91 -2.42 -30.31
CA ARG A 250 -10.95 -2.50 -31.33
C ARG A 250 -11.54 -1.14 -31.71
N GLN A 251 -11.56 -0.15 -30.80
CA GLN A 251 -12.01 1.21 -31.11
C GLN A 251 -11.19 1.82 -32.27
N TYR A 252 -9.91 1.53 -32.33
CA TYR A 252 -8.97 2.06 -33.33
C TYR A 252 -8.79 1.11 -34.49
N ASN A 253 -8.95 -0.21 -34.31
CA ASN A 253 -8.79 -1.23 -35.33
C ASN A 253 -9.91 -2.27 -35.29
N ARG A 254 -10.96 -2.09 -36.07
CA ARG A 254 -12.13 -3.01 -36.13
C ARG A 254 -11.78 -4.46 -36.45
N ARG A 255 -10.62 -4.72 -37.11
CA ARG A 255 -10.17 -6.06 -37.51
C ARG A 255 -9.22 -6.71 -36.53
N ILE A 256 -8.98 -6.09 -35.34
CA ILE A 256 -8.03 -6.61 -34.36
C ILE A 256 -8.50 -7.91 -33.71
N LEU A 257 -9.81 -8.15 -33.69
CA LEU A 257 -10.40 -9.36 -33.13
C LEU A 257 -10.42 -10.49 -34.17
N ASN A 258 -9.25 -11.02 -34.52
CA ASN A 258 -9.08 -12.11 -35.46
C ASN A 258 -8.43 -13.38 -34.85
N GLY A 259 -8.17 -13.35 -33.51
CA GLY A 259 -7.52 -14.46 -32.82
C GLY A 259 -5.99 -14.56 -33.00
N GLU A 260 -5.40 -13.70 -33.83
CA GLU A 260 -3.96 -13.77 -34.15
C GLU A 260 -3.09 -12.78 -33.38
N ASN A 261 -3.71 -11.81 -32.67
CA ASN A 261 -2.97 -10.76 -31.98
C ASN A 261 -2.56 -11.20 -30.56
N THR A 262 -1.31 -10.98 -30.23
CA THR A 262 -0.78 -11.22 -28.90
C THR A 262 -1.24 -10.10 -27.95
N CYS A 263 -1.65 -10.45 -26.74
CA CYS A 263 -1.96 -9.52 -25.67
C CYS A 263 -1.28 -10.05 -24.41
N HIS A 264 -0.34 -9.30 -23.83
CA HIS A 264 0.50 -9.74 -22.71
C HIS A 264 -0.17 -9.48 -21.34
N VAL A 265 -1.43 -9.84 -21.24
CA VAL A 265 -2.22 -9.78 -20.00
C VAL A 265 -2.46 -11.21 -19.56
N HIS A 266 -2.07 -11.56 -18.31
CA HIS A 266 -2.12 -12.92 -17.81
C HIS A 266 -2.69 -13.00 -16.41
N ALA A 267 -3.49 -14.05 -16.13
CA ALA A 267 -3.77 -14.49 -14.78
C ALA A 267 -2.59 -15.31 -14.27
N ILE A 268 -2.15 -15.05 -13.06
CA ILE A 268 -1.10 -15.84 -12.43
C ILE A 268 -1.61 -17.26 -12.16
N GLN A 269 -0.95 -18.24 -12.77
CA GLN A 269 -1.20 -19.67 -12.61
C GLN A 269 -0.10 -20.29 -11.77
N GLU A 270 -0.45 -21.38 -11.04
CA GLU A 270 0.47 -22.11 -10.18
C GLU A 270 0.82 -23.50 -10.77
N SER A 271 2.02 -23.98 -10.44
CA SER A 271 2.55 -25.23 -10.95
C SER A 271 2.18 -26.47 -10.13
N ASN A 272 1.36 -26.28 -9.05
CA ASN A 272 1.06 -27.32 -8.08
C ASN A 272 0.49 -28.62 -8.69
N ASN A 273 -0.32 -28.48 -9.74
CA ASN A 273 -1.02 -29.61 -10.38
C ASN A 273 -0.32 -30.14 -11.64
N ILE A 274 0.85 -29.60 -11.98
CA ILE A 274 1.60 -30.04 -13.17
C ILE A 274 2.16 -31.45 -12.96
N ASN A 275 1.80 -32.35 -13.85
CA ASN A 275 2.39 -33.69 -13.85
C ASN A 275 3.81 -33.65 -14.44
N ARG A 276 4.81 -33.50 -13.58
CA ARG A 276 6.21 -33.42 -13.97
C ARG A 276 6.74 -34.69 -14.69
N ALA A 277 6.05 -35.83 -14.55
CA ALA A 277 6.41 -37.03 -15.30
C ALA A 277 6.18 -36.89 -16.82
N HIS A 278 5.29 -35.98 -17.22
CA HIS A 278 5.04 -35.67 -18.63
C HIS A 278 6.21 -34.95 -19.30
N LEU A 279 7.11 -34.33 -18.56
CA LEU A 279 8.24 -33.57 -19.13
C LEU A 279 9.15 -34.40 -20.04
N LYS A 280 9.15 -35.74 -19.90
CA LYS A 280 9.88 -36.66 -20.78
C LYS A 280 9.32 -36.72 -22.20
N PHE A 281 8.07 -36.33 -22.42
CA PHE A 281 7.39 -36.36 -23.72
C PHE A 281 7.55 -35.09 -24.55
N PHE A 282 8.23 -34.07 -23.99
CA PHE A 282 8.44 -32.77 -24.62
C PHE A 282 9.84 -32.65 -25.26
N GLY A 283 10.00 -31.67 -26.15
CA GLY A 283 11.28 -31.31 -26.78
C GLY A 283 11.57 -32.09 -28.05
N ALA A 284 10.53 -32.62 -28.75
CA ALA A 284 10.72 -33.19 -30.07
C ALA A 284 11.42 -32.19 -31.00
N GLY A 285 12.40 -32.67 -31.76
CA GLY A 285 13.21 -31.84 -32.67
C GLY A 285 14.34 -31.05 -32.03
N LEU A 286 14.53 -31.11 -30.69
CA LEU A 286 15.67 -30.52 -29.96
C LEU A 286 16.79 -31.53 -29.84
N SER A 287 18.04 -31.06 -29.80
CA SER A 287 19.19 -31.87 -29.40
C SER A 287 19.13 -32.28 -27.92
N ASP A 288 19.83 -33.35 -27.55
CA ASP A 288 19.86 -33.83 -26.17
C ASP A 288 20.34 -32.75 -25.18
N LEU A 289 21.27 -31.90 -25.57
CA LEU A 289 21.76 -30.80 -24.76
C LEU A 289 20.68 -29.73 -24.57
N GLU A 290 19.98 -29.35 -25.63
CA GLU A 290 18.86 -28.39 -25.55
C GLU A 290 17.71 -28.93 -24.70
N LYS A 291 17.34 -30.23 -24.88
CA LYS A 291 16.32 -30.89 -24.06
C LYS A 291 16.66 -30.86 -22.56
N ASN A 292 17.87 -31.25 -22.23
CA ASN A 292 18.31 -31.27 -20.82
C ASN A 292 18.35 -29.85 -20.23
N THR A 293 18.81 -28.86 -21.00
CA THR A 293 18.85 -27.47 -20.57
C THR A 293 17.45 -26.90 -20.38
N ALA A 294 16.54 -27.12 -21.35
CA ALA A 294 15.16 -26.68 -21.26
C ALA A 294 14.43 -27.32 -20.07
N LYS A 295 14.62 -28.64 -19.90
CA LYS A 295 14.01 -29.35 -18.78
C LYS A 295 14.46 -28.79 -17.43
N MET A 296 15.76 -28.59 -17.24
CA MET A 296 16.30 -28.00 -15.99
C MET A 296 15.75 -26.59 -15.73
N GLN A 297 15.70 -25.73 -16.76
CA GLN A 297 15.14 -24.38 -16.63
C GLN A 297 13.65 -24.40 -16.33
N LEU A 298 12.90 -25.30 -17.00
CA LEU A 298 11.46 -25.44 -16.77
C LEU A 298 11.19 -25.96 -15.36
N GLU A 299 11.93 -26.98 -14.87
CA GLU A 299 11.80 -27.46 -13.50
C GLU A 299 12.07 -26.33 -12.50
N GLY A 300 13.10 -25.50 -12.71
CA GLY A 300 13.37 -24.31 -11.90
C GLY A 300 12.20 -23.29 -11.91
N LEU A 301 11.61 -23.04 -13.07
CA LEU A 301 10.43 -22.18 -13.20
C LEU A 301 9.23 -22.76 -12.45
N LEU A 302 8.97 -24.08 -12.58
CA LEU A 302 7.90 -24.76 -11.88
C LEU A 302 8.07 -24.70 -10.34
N ASP A 303 9.30 -24.80 -9.85
CA ASP A 303 9.59 -24.68 -8.42
C ASP A 303 9.28 -23.26 -7.91
N ILE A 304 9.63 -22.22 -8.66
CA ILE A 304 9.31 -20.82 -8.33
C ILE A 304 7.79 -20.57 -8.34
N LEU A 305 7.08 -21.15 -9.31
CA LEU A 305 5.64 -20.95 -9.47
C LEU A 305 4.76 -21.88 -8.60
N THR A 306 5.38 -22.64 -7.71
CA THR A 306 4.64 -23.40 -6.70
C THR A 306 3.92 -22.44 -5.74
N ASP A 307 2.63 -22.65 -5.50
CA ASP A 307 1.77 -21.75 -4.73
C ASP A 307 1.72 -20.30 -5.27
N ALA A 308 1.93 -20.09 -6.58
CA ALA A 308 1.99 -18.75 -7.17
C ALA A 308 0.68 -17.95 -6.99
N LYS A 309 -0.46 -18.60 -6.88
CA LYS A 309 -1.75 -17.97 -6.54
C LYS A 309 -1.85 -17.50 -5.08
N GLU A 310 -0.89 -17.86 -4.23
CA GLU A 310 -0.75 -17.34 -2.87
C GLU A 310 0.10 -16.06 -2.84
N TYR A 311 1.17 -16.05 -3.66
CA TYR A 311 2.19 -15.00 -3.60
C TYR A 311 1.99 -13.92 -4.66
N GLY A 312 1.37 -14.25 -5.79
CA GLY A 312 1.14 -13.31 -6.87
C GLY A 312 2.44 -12.83 -7.54
N SER A 313 2.40 -11.66 -8.10
CA SER A 313 3.51 -11.07 -8.88
C SER A 313 4.71 -10.59 -8.04
N ILE A 314 4.69 -10.76 -6.70
CA ILE A 314 5.90 -10.51 -5.87
C ILE A 314 6.94 -11.63 -5.98
N LEU A 315 6.62 -12.78 -6.61
CA LEU A 315 7.58 -13.83 -6.91
C LEU A 315 8.73 -13.29 -7.75
N ASN A 316 9.95 -13.75 -7.45
CA ASN A 316 11.14 -13.40 -8.22
C ASN A 316 11.45 -14.53 -9.20
N VAL A 317 11.08 -14.30 -10.47
CA VAL A 317 11.40 -15.22 -11.57
C VAL A 317 12.73 -14.82 -12.19
N GLU A 318 13.61 -15.80 -12.38
CA GLU A 318 14.90 -15.62 -13.04
C GLU A 318 14.73 -15.50 -14.56
N SER A 319 15.73 -14.97 -15.23
CA SER A 319 15.73 -14.93 -16.68
C SER A 319 16.18 -16.28 -17.24
N TYR A 320 15.30 -16.94 -17.98
CA TYR A 320 15.54 -18.20 -18.68
C TYR A 320 15.67 -17.98 -20.19
N ASN A 321 16.01 -19.02 -20.94
CA ASN A 321 15.94 -18.99 -22.39
C ASN A 321 14.51 -19.30 -22.84
N TRP A 322 13.68 -18.24 -22.90
CA TRP A 322 12.24 -18.36 -23.17
C TRP A 322 11.93 -18.97 -24.53
N ASP A 323 12.72 -18.70 -25.56
CA ASP A 323 12.56 -19.32 -26.87
C ASP A 323 12.83 -20.81 -26.83
N LEU A 324 13.83 -21.23 -26.10
CA LEU A 324 14.11 -22.65 -25.89
C LEU A 324 12.98 -23.34 -25.12
N LEU A 325 12.44 -22.67 -24.07
CA LEU A 325 11.31 -23.21 -23.30
C LEU A 325 10.05 -23.34 -24.16
N ARG A 326 9.73 -22.34 -24.99
CA ARG A 326 8.60 -22.40 -25.94
C ARG A 326 8.77 -23.55 -26.95
N ARG A 327 9.95 -23.71 -27.52
CA ARG A 327 10.25 -24.83 -28.43
C ARG A 327 10.16 -26.19 -27.73
N PHE A 328 10.60 -26.27 -26.47
CA PHE A 328 10.53 -27.50 -25.71
C PHE A 328 9.09 -27.91 -25.42
N VAL A 329 8.26 -26.98 -24.93
CA VAL A 329 6.84 -27.26 -24.62
C VAL A 329 6.02 -27.48 -25.89
N GLY A 330 6.32 -26.78 -26.98
CA GLY A 330 5.63 -26.96 -28.27
C GLY A 330 6.01 -28.23 -29.02
N GLY A 331 7.14 -28.85 -28.68
CA GLY A 331 7.62 -30.09 -29.35
C GLY A 331 7.13 -31.33 -28.61
N ILE A 332 5.90 -31.74 -28.83
CA ILE A 332 5.38 -33.04 -28.34
C ILE A 332 5.86 -34.14 -29.29
N ASP A 333 6.29 -35.28 -28.79
CA ASP A 333 6.75 -36.40 -29.59
C ASP A 333 5.56 -37.09 -30.29
N ASP A 334 5.50 -37.04 -31.59
CA ASP A 334 4.43 -37.62 -32.40
C ASP A 334 4.30 -39.17 -32.25
N GLU A 335 5.38 -39.84 -31.76
CA GLU A 335 5.39 -41.28 -31.51
C GLU A 335 4.88 -41.67 -30.11
N VAL A 336 4.33 -40.72 -29.35
CA VAL A 336 3.77 -41.00 -28.01
C VAL A 336 2.58 -41.95 -28.14
N GLN A 337 2.85 -43.25 -27.92
CA GLN A 337 1.76 -44.26 -27.82
C GLN A 337 0.79 -43.86 -26.75
N ILE A 338 -0.51 -43.90 -27.10
CA ILE A 338 -1.58 -43.69 -26.12
C ILE A 338 -1.43 -44.74 -25.00
N SER A 339 -0.93 -44.28 -23.87
CA SER A 339 -0.71 -45.10 -22.68
C SER A 339 -1.28 -44.37 -21.44
N LEU A 340 -1.41 -45.06 -20.36
CA LEU A 340 -1.83 -44.45 -19.10
C LEU A 340 -0.81 -43.34 -18.66
N GLU A 341 0.45 -43.41 -19.06
CA GLU A 341 1.49 -42.42 -18.75
C GLU A 341 1.45 -41.20 -19.64
N SER A 342 0.88 -41.28 -20.84
CA SER A 342 0.76 -40.15 -21.78
C SER A 342 -0.62 -39.49 -21.73
N ALA A 343 -1.54 -40.03 -20.96
CA ALA A 343 -2.88 -39.45 -20.81
C ALA A 343 -2.77 -38.05 -20.17
N GLY A 344 -3.30 -37.01 -20.84
CA GLY A 344 -3.28 -35.62 -20.38
C GLY A 344 -2.00 -34.83 -20.71
N VAL A 345 -1.12 -35.34 -21.59
CA VAL A 345 0.10 -34.61 -22.03
C VAL A 345 -0.27 -33.31 -22.75
N GLU A 346 -1.33 -33.30 -23.57
CA GLU A 346 -1.79 -32.09 -24.29
C GLU A 346 -2.29 -31.03 -23.31
N GLU A 347 -3.04 -31.40 -22.27
CA GLU A 347 -3.46 -30.49 -21.19
C GLU A 347 -2.26 -29.94 -20.43
N THR A 348 -1.28 -30.80 -20.11
CA THR A 348 -0.03 -30.39 -19.49
C THR A 348 0.75 -29.42 -20.39
N ALA A 349 0.77 -29.62 -21.70
CA ALA A 349 1.42 -28.72 -22.65
C ALA A 349 0.81 -27.32 -22.61
N GLU A 350 -0.51 -27.22 -22.62
CA GLU A 350 -1.21 -25.93 -22.55
C GLU A 350 -0.95 -25.20 -21.23
N GLN A 351 -0.99 -25.93 -20.11
CA GLN A 351 -0.65 -25.38 -18.81
C GLN A 351 0.81 -24.91 -18.74
N LEU A 352 1.76 -25.70 -19.26
CA LEU A 352 3.18 -25.30 -19.30
C LEU A 352 3.42 -24.07 -20.18
N LYS A 353 2.70 -23.95 -21.29
CA LYS A 353 2.78 -22.78 -22.18
C LYS A 353 2.37 -21.51 -21.42
N GLN A 354 1.25 -21.55 -20.70
CA GLN A 354 0.79 -20.42 -19.87
C GLN A 354 1.82 -20.07 -18.78
N LEU A 355 2.41 -21.07 -18.11
CA LEU A 355 3.43 -20.84 -17.07
C LEU A 355 4.73 -20.25 -17.66
N VAL A 356 5.12 -20.62 -18.89
CA VAL A 356 6.28 -20.05 -19.58
C VAL A 356 6.02 -18.59 -19.96
N GLU A 357 4.85 -18.28 -20.52
CA GLU A 357 4.46 -16.93 -20.91
C GLU A 357 4.39 -15.99 -19.68
N GLN A 358 3.71 -16.39 -18.62
CA GLN A 358 3.68 -15.57 -17.39
C GLN A 358 5.06 -15.43 -16.75
N GLY A 359 5.88 -16.49 -16.76
CA GLY A 359 7.24 -16.45 -16.23
C GLY A 359 8.11 -15.44 -16.96
N GLU A 360 8.01 -15.37 -18.28
CA GLU A 360 8.71 -14.37 -19.09
C GLU A 360 8.27 -12.94 -18.73
N VAL A 361 6.96 -12.69 -18.63
CA VAL A 361 6.42 -11.39 -18.19
C VAL A 361 6.91 -11.01 -16.79
N MET A 362 7.01 -11.96 -15.85
CA MET A 362 7.51 -11.71 -14.50
C MET A 362 9.02 -11.45 -14.44
N ALA A 363 9.81 -12.01 -15.35
CA ALA A 363 11.26 -11.86 -15.40
C ALA A 363 11.74 -10.64 -16.20
N GLN A 364 10.93 -10.17 -17.15
CA GLN A 364 11.24 -9.05 -18.05
C GLN A 364 11.45 -7.73 -17.27
N LYS A 365 12.20 -6.80 -17.88
CA LYS A 365 12.41 -5.43 -17.35
C LYS A 365 11.67 -4.43 -18.23
N TYR A 366 10.93 -3.54 -17.55
CA TYR A 366 10.04 -2.57 -18.16
C TYR A 366 10.57 -1.15 -18.06
N TRP A 367 10.23 -0.29 -19.00
CA TRP A 367 10.49 1.14 -18.88
C TRP A 367 9.57 1.80 -17.85
N VAL A 368 8.35 1.28 -17.75
CA VAL A 368 7.34 1.86 -16.84
C VAL A 368 6.64 0.75 -16.07
N THR A 369 6.50 0.94 -14.76
CA THR A 369 5.67 0.10 -13.89
C THR A 369 4.65 0.99 -13.18
N VAL A 370 3.36 0.75 -13.42
CA VAL A 370 2.27 1.52 -12.81
C VAL A 370 1.30 0.56 -12.16
N THR A 371 1.00 0.74 -10.87
CA THR A 371 0.10 -0.18 -10.20
C THR A 371 -0.52 0.43 -8.94
N ASN A 372 -1.68 -0.09 -8.57
CA ASN A 372 -2.25 0.01 -7.23
C ASN A 372 -2.08 -1.36 -6.53
N PRO A 373 -1.01 -1.57 -5.75
CA PRO A 373 -0.70 -2.87 -5.17
C PRO A 373 -1.68 -3.23 -4.05
N PRO A 374 -1.78 -4.53 -3.65
CA PRO A 374 -2.62 -4.96 -2.55
C PRO A 374 -2.17 -4.38 -1.21
N TYR A 375 -3.14 -3.93 -0.36
CA TYR A 375 -2.89 -3.46 1.00
C TYR A 375 -3.26 -4.56 2.00
N ALA A 376 -2.26 -5.20 2.59
CA ALA A 376 -2.44 -6.23 3.59
C ALA A 376 -1.28 -6.21 4.59
N GLY A 377 -1.53 -5.69 5.79
CA GLY A 377 -0.55 -5.69 6.86
C GLY A 377 -0.22 -7.10 7.36
N MET A 378 0.99 -7.33 7.88
CA MET A 378 1.49 -8.61 8.38
C MET A 378 0.50 -9.36 9.31
N SER A 379 -0.25 -8.63 10.13
CA SER A 379 -1.21 -9.22 11.07
C SER A 379 -2.39 -9.90 10.37
N LYS A 380 -2.69 -9.52 9.14
CA LYS A 380 -3.79 -10.04 8.33
C LYS A 380 -3.35 -11.15 7.38
N MET A 381 -2.07 -11.22 7.00
CA MET A 381 -1.54 -12.26 6.13
C MET A 381 -1.68 -13.65 6.77
N ASN A 382 -2.01 -14.65 5.97
CA ASN A 382 -1.96 -16.05 6.42
C ASN A 382 -0.51 -16.52 6.66
N ALA A 383 -0.32 -17.74 7.14
CA ALA A 383 0.99 -18.23 7.55
C ALA A 383 1.99 -18.36 6.38
N LYS A 384 1.52 -18.86 5.21
CA LYS A 384 2.36 -19.05 4.02
C LYS A 384 2.85 -17.72 3.46
N LEU A 385 1.92 -16.79 3.18
CA LEU A 385 2.22 -15.47 2.65
C LEU A 385 3.13 -14.69 3.60
N ASN A 386 2.85 -14.76 4.92
CA ASN A 386 3.65 -14.08 5.94
C ASN A 386 5.10 -14.61 5.96
N SER A 387 5.29 -15.95 5.91
CA SER A 387 6.62 -16.54 5.85
C SER A 387 7.36 -16.11 4.58
N PHE A 388 6.70 -16.20 3.42
CA PHE A 388 7.30 -15.80 2.14
C PHE A 388 7.77 -14.34 2.16
N VAL A 389 6.93 -13.42 2.66
CA VAL A 389 7.28 -12.00 2.73
C VAL A 389 8.42 -11.75 3.73
N GLN A 390 8.46 -12.50 4.85
CA GLN A 390 9.57 -12.40 5.80
C GLN A 390 10.90 -12.90 5.22
N ASP A 391 10.87 -13.98 4.44
CA ASP A 391 12.06 -14.60 3.88
C ASP A 391 12.62 -13.79 2.68
N ASN A 392 11.76 -13.26 1.82
CA ASN A 392 12.15 -12.58 0.59
C ASN A 392 12.19 -11.05 0.69
N TYR A 393 11.41 -10.46 1.61
CA TYR A 393 11.22 -9.01 1.76
C TYR A 393 11.34 -8.56 3.23
N ALA A 394 12.28 -9.13 4.00
CA ALA A 394 12.44 -8.92 5.44
C ALA A 394 12.41 -7.45 5.87
N ASP A 395 13.02 -6.56 5.10
CA ASP A 395 13.10 -5.12 5.36
C ASP A 395 11.83 -4.34 4.99
N TYR A 396 10.91 -4.97 4.23
CA TYR A 396 9.70 -4.36 3.67
C TYR A 396 8.42 -5.10 4.06
N LYS A 397 8.49 -5.98 5.04
CA LYS A 397 7.45 -6.95 5.43
C LYS A 397 6.23 -6.36 6.13
N SER A 398 6.28 -5.09 6.50
CA SER A 398 5.21 -4.45 7.32
C SER A 398 3.84 -4.51 6.65
N ASP A 399 3.80 -4.43 5.31
CA ASP A 399 2.59 -4.54 4.50
C ASP A 399 2.96 -5.01 3.08
N MET A 400 2.00 -5.64 2.38
CA MET A 400 2.18 -6.12 1.00
C MET A 400 2.59 -5.00 0.05
N PHE A 401 1.96 -3.83 0.11
CA PHE A 401 2.31 -2.71 -0.78
C PHE A 401 3.79 -2.33 -0.67
N SER A 402 4.37 -2.42 0.52
CA SER A 402 5.77 -2.11 0.76
C SER A 402 6.72 -3.08 0.02
N ALA A 403 6.41 -4.37 0.02
CA ALA A 403 7.11 -5.38 -0.77
C ALA A 403 6.93 -5.13 -2.28
N PHE A 404 5.70 -4.79 -2.71
CA PHE A 404 5.40 -4.48 -4.11
C PHE A 404 6.14 -3.26 -4.64
N VAL A 405 6.27 -2.18 -3.87
CA VAL A 405 7.03 -0.99 -4.29
C VAL A 405 8.48 -1.35 -4.62
N VAL A 406 9.11 -2.19 -3.79
CA VAL A 406 10.48 -2.65 -4.03
C VAL A 406 10.53 -3.64 -5.21
N LYS A 407 9.59 -4.59 -5.28
CA LYS A 407 9.47 -5.53 -6.41
C LYS A 407 9.33 -4.79 -7.74
N CYS A 408 8.40 -3.85 -7.85
CA CYS A 408 8.18 -3.03 -9.04
C CYS A 408 9.44 -2.25 -9.43
N SER A 409 10.13 -1.66 -8.45
CA SER A 409 11.43 -1.04 -8.70
C SER A 409 12.45 -2.03 -9.28
N THR A 410 12.44 -3.31 -8.87
CA THR A 410 13.33 -4.32 -9.47
C THR A 410 12.91 -4.73 -10.87
N MET A 411 11.62 -4.72 -11.19
CA MET A 411 11.09 -5.00 -12.53
C MET A 411 11.34 -3.86 -13.52
N THR A 412 11.57 -2.64 -13.02
CA THR A 412 11.80 -1.46 -13.85
C THR A 412 13.27 -1.36 -14.28
N ARG A 413 13.52 -0.92 -15.52
CA ARG A 413 14.87 -0.62 -16.04
C ARG A 413 15.50 0.56 -15.32
N THR A 414 16.81 0.65 -15.30
CA THR A 414 17.50 1.88 -14.86
C THR A 414 17.03 3.06 -15.70
N ASN A 415 16.81 4.20 -15.07
CA ASN A 415 16.15 5.38 -15.64
C ASN A 415 14.67 5.20 -16.00
N GLY A 416 14.07 4.01 -15.89
CA GLY A 416 12.64 3.81 -16.04
C GLY A 416 11.82 4.39 -14.88
N TYR A 417 10.51 4.42 -15.02
CA TYR A 417 9.60 5.05 -14.07
C TYR A 417 8.71 4.04 -13.36
N CYS A 418 8.44 4.28 -12.08
CA CYS A 418 7.39 3.62 -11.32
C CYS A 418 6.36 4.64 -10.84
N ALA A 419 5.07 4.29 -10.88
CA ALA A 419 4.01 5.10 -10.29
C ALA A 419 3.04 4.23 -9.48
N PHE A 420 2.62 4.75 -8.32
CA PHE A 420 1.86 3.97 -7.33
C PHE A 420 0.71 4.77 -6.73
N LEU A 421 -0.34 4.06 -6.36
CA LEU A 421 -1.29 4.47 -5.33
C LEU A 421 -1.07 3.60 -4.10
N THR A 422 -0.82 4.17 -2.92
CA THR A 422 -0.52 3.42 -1.68
C THR A 422 -1.05 4.13 -0.45
N PRO A 423 -1.20 3.44 0.69
CA PRO A 423 -1.35 4.11 1.98
C PRO A 423 -0.15 5.01 2.24
N TYR A 424 -0.36 6.27 2.69
CA TYR A 424 0.75 7.19 2.96
C TYR A 424 1.45 6.95 4.31
N VAL A 425 1.04 5.95 5.08
CA VAL A 425 1.67 5.58 6.37
C VAL A 425 3.17 5.30 6.22
N TRP A 426 3.61 4.81 5.07
CA TRP A 426 5.03 4.58 4.79
C TRP A 426 5.86 5.85 4.83
N MET A 427 5.27 7.01 4.60
CA MET A 427 5.99 8.29 4.62
C MET A 427 6.56 8.64 6.00
N PHE A 428 5.96 8.11 7.09
CA PHE A 428 6.22 8.59 8.45
C PHE A 428 6.53 7.48 9.46
N ILE A 429 5.79 6.35 9.42
CA ILE A 429 5.86 5.33 10.48
C ILE A 429 7.22 4.60 10.45
N GLN A 430 7.77 4.33 11.63
CA GLN A 430 9.10 3.74 11.80
C GLN A 430 9.26 2.37 11.12
N SER A 431 8.21 1.55 11.09
CA SER A 431 8.26 0.22 10.46
C SER A 431 8.58 0.26 8.95
N TYR A 432 8.42 1.43 8.29
CA TYR A 432 8.75 1.63 6.88
C TYR A 432 10.06 2.42 6.65
N GLU A 433 10.84 2.68 7.69
CA GLU A 433 12.09 3.45 7.57
C GLU A 433 13.06 2.84 6.56
N LYS A 434 13.17 1.51 6.53
CA LYS A 434 14.03 0.79 5.58
C LYS A 434 13.55 0.95 4.13
N MET A 435 12.24 0.96 3.89
CA MET A 435 11.66 1.25 2.57
C MET A 435 11.98 2.69 2.15
N ARG A 436 11.83 3.68 3.03
CA ARG A 436 12.19 5.08 2.72
C ARG A 436 13.66 5.21 2.36
N ASN A 437 14.54 4.60 3.16
CA ASN A 437 15.98 4.61 2.89
C ASN A 437 16.32 3.93 1.57
N TYR A 438 15.63 2.83 1.21
CA TYR A 438 15.76 2.19 -0.09
C TYR A 438 15.38 3.16 -1.23
N LEU A 439 14.23 3.83 -1.10
CA LEU A 439 13.76 4.78 -2.11
C LEU A 439 14.75 5.94 -2.29
N TYR A 440 15.24 6.54 -1.20
CA TYR A 440 16.19 7.66 -1.29
C TYR A 440 17.55 7.27 -1.85
N ALA A 441 18.00 6.05 -1.61
CA ALA A 441 19.29 5.56 -2.11
C ALA A 441 19.25 5.10 -3.58
N ASN A 442 18.13 4.56 -4.03
CA ASN A 442 18.02 3.83 -5.30
C ASN A 442 17.11 4.49 -6.33
N THR A 443 16.34 5.49 -5.93
CA THR A 443 15.35 6.15 -6.80
C THR A 443 15.37 7.67 -6.66
N THR A 444 14.71 8.33 -7.57
CA THR A 444 14.47 9.78 -7.54
C THR A 444 12.97 10.01 -7.52
N ILE A 445 12.42 10.50 -6.41
CA ILE A 445 11.00 10.86 -6.33
C ILE A 445 10.76 12.07 -7.22
N GLU A 446 9.94 11.89 -8.25
CA GLU A 446 9.60 12.94 -9.20
C GLU A 446 8.40 13.75 -8.73
N THR A 447 7.33 13.05 -8.37
CA THR A 447 6.08 13.68 -7.92
C THR A 447 5.42 12.87 -6.82
N LEU A 448 4.70 13.55 -5.90
CA LEU A 448 3.89 12.91 -4.86
C LEU A 448 2.69 13.79 -4.50
N ILE A 449 1.51 13.18 -4.40
CA ILE A 449 0.30 13.80 -3.87
C ILE A 449 -0.14 13.06 -2.61
N GLN A 450 -0.18 13.78 -1.49
CA GLN A 450 -0.73 13.28 -0.23
C GLN A 450 -2.16 13.75 -0.08
N PHE A 451 -3.12 12.81 -0.04
CA PHE A 451 -4.54 13.11 0.06
C PHE A 451 -5.02 13.35 1.49
N GLU A 452 -6.21 13.93 1.62
CA GLU A 452 -6.91 14.04 2.90
C GLU A 452 -7.25 12.64 3.42
N TYR A 453 -7.33 12.49 4.74
CA TYR A 453 -7.44 11.19 5.41
C TYR A 453 -8.66 10.36 4.98
N SER A 454 -9.81 11.01 4.82
CA SER A 454 -11.09 10.39 4.46
C SER A 454 -11.52 10.63 3.01
N ALA A 455 -10.57 11.00 2.14
CA ALA A 455 -10.86 11.31 0.75
C ALA A 455 -11.42 10.10 -0.06
N PHE A 456 -11.09 8.89 0.35
CA PHE A 456 -11.61 7.64 -0.22
C PHE A 456 -12.78 7.13 0.60
N GLU A 457 -13.98 7.19 0.07
CA GLU A 457 -15.21 6.75 0.75
C GLU A 457 -15.22 5.23 1.02
N GLU A 458 -14.60 4.46 0.13
CA GLU A 458 -14.58 2.98 0.17
C GLU A 458 -13.45 2.39 1.01
N ALA A 459 -12.46 3.20 1.38
CA ALA A 459 -11.32 2.75 2.16
C ALA A 459 -11.07 3.68 3.35
N THR A 460 -11.08 3.14 4.55
CA THR A 460 -10.70 3.84 5.78
C THR A 460 -9.18 4.03 5.91
N VAL A 461 -8.46 4.06 4.77
CA VAL A 461 -7.00 4.11 4.74
C VAL A 461 -6.54 5.42 4.10
N PRO A 462 -5.71 6.21 4.80
CA PRO A 462 -5.15 7.43 4.24
C PRO A 462 -4.15 7.09 3.11
N ILE A 463 -4.37 7.64 1.92
CA ILE A 463 -3.61 7.29 0.72
C ILE A 463 -2.80 8.44 0.14
N CYS A 464 -1.78 8.08 -0.66
CA CYS A 464 -1.02 8.96 -1.53
C CYS A 464 -0.79 8.31 -2.89
N THR A 465 -0.56 9.14 -3.90
CA THR A 465 -0.03 8.69 -5.20
C THR A 465 1.32 9.34 -5.44
N PHE A 466 2.26 8.58 -6.00
CA PHE A 466 3.59 9.10 -6.27
C PHE A 466 4.24 8.40 -7.45
N ALA A 467 5.14 9.11 -8.12
CA ALA A 467 5.97 8.58 -9.18
C ALA A 467 7.45 8.82 -8.87
N PHE A 468 8.28 7.83 -9.18
CA PHE A 468 9.72 7.95 -9.08
C PHE A 468 10.41 7.36 -10.31
N ARG A 469 11.61 7.88 -10.60
CA ARG A 469 12.52 7.28 -11.55
C ARG A 469 13.48 6.34 -10.84
N LYS A 470 13.74 5.16 -11.39
CA LYS A 470 14.78 4.26 -10.89
C LYS A 470 16.16 4.84 -11.19
N GLY A 471 16.99 4.87 -10.19
CA GLY A 471 18.29 5.55 -10.21
C GLY A 471 18.25 6.87 -9.46
N TYR A 472 19.24 7.07 -8.61
CA TYR A 472 19.32 8.25 -7.77
C TYR A 472 19.96 9.43 -8.50
N ILE A 473 19.27 10.57 -8.45
CA ILE A 473 19.78 11.88 -8.82
C ILE A 473 19.38 12.87 -7.71
N ALA A 474 20.34 13.68 -7.25
CA ALA A 474 20.09 14.73 -6.28
C ALA A 474 19.31 15.89 -6.94
N LYS A 475 18.01 15.68 -7.22
CA LYS A 475 17.11 16.68 -7.80
C LYS A 475 15.92 16.98 -6.90
N LYS A 476 15.27 18.10 -7.10
CA LYS A 476 14.01 18.44 -6.46
C LYS A 476 12.87 17.68 -7.11
N GLY A 477 12.06 16.99 -6.30
CA GLY A 477 10.75 16.49 -6.69
C GLY A 477 9.64 17.50 -6.38
N CYS A 478 8.46 17.27 -6.94
CA CYS A 478 7.25 18.07 -6.76
C CYS A 478 6.26 17.36 -5.84
N TYR A 479 5.75 18.07 -4.84
CA TYR A 479 4.89 17.49 -3.80
C TYR A 479 3.62 18.32 -3.60
N LEU A 480 2.47 17.67 -3.52
CA LEU A 480 1.18 18.29 -3.20
C LEU A 480 0.68 17.79 -1.85
N ARG A 481 0.34 18.72 -0.96
CA ARG A 481 -0.24 18.41 0.35
C ARG A 481 -1.71 18.79 0.38
N LEU A 482 -2.58 17.80 0.19
CA LEU A 482 -4.02 18.02 0.14
C LEU A 482 -4.73 17.62 1.45
N THR A 483 -3.99 17.37 2.51
CA THR A 483 -4.49 16.87 3.81
C THR A 483 -5.54 17.75 4.48
N ASP A 484 -5.55 19.05 4.16
CA ASP A 484 -6.41 20.04 4.81
C ASP A 484 -7.72 20.30 4.02
N PHE A 485 -7.87 19.69 2.82
CA PHE A 485 -9.01 19.90 1.94
C PHE A 485 -10.03 18.76 2.04
N ARG A 486 -11.01 18.92 2.92
CA ARG A 486 -12.12 17.98 3.08
C ARG A 486 -13.14 18.12 1.94
N GLY A 487 -13.90 17.03 1.67
CA GLY A 487 -14.98 17.02 0.67
C GLY A 487 -14.83 15.95 -0.40
N GLY A 488 -14.11 14.87 -0.08
CA GLY A 488 -13.97 13.69 -0.95
C GLY A 488 -13.06 13.87 -2.15
N MET A 489 -13.07 12.88 -3.03
CA MET A 489 -12.14 12.79 -4.16
C MET A 489 -12.27 13.89 -5.20
N GLU A 490 -13.47 14.44 -5.39
CA GLU A 490 -13.67 15.54 -6.36
C GLU A 490 -12.94 16.82 -5.91
N VAL A 491 -12.95 17.13 -4.61
CA VAL A 491 -12.18 18.27 -4.06
C VAL A 491 -10.68 18.02 -4.24
N GLN A 492 -10.21 16.79 -3.98
CA GLN A 492 -8.81 16.44 -4.20
C GLN A 492 -8.40 16.62 -5.66
N ARG A 493 -9.25 16.20 -6.59
CA ARG A 493 -9.04 16.37 -8.04
C ARG A 493 -8.91 17.85 -8.42
N GLN A 494 -9.85 18.68 -7.97
CA GLN A 494 -9.85 20.12 -8.26
C GLN A 494 -8.61 20.82 -7.70
N LYS A 495 -8.21 20.48 -6.46
CA LYS A 495 -7.02 21.04 -5.83
C LYS A 495 -5.72 20.58 -6.52
N THR A 496 -5.70 19.37 -7.03
CA THR A 496 -4.58 18.89 -7.86
C THR A 496 -4.46 19.72 -9.14
N LEU A 497 -5.56 19.93 -9.88
CA LEU A 497 -5.55 20.74 -11.09
C LEU A 497 -5.20 22.21 -10.81
N GLU A 498 -5.68 22.78 -9.70
CA GLU A 498 -5.29 24.12 -9.27
C GLU A 498 -3.77 24.22 -9.05
N ALA A 499 -3.18 23.25 -8.34
CA ALA A 499 -1.74 23.24 -8.06
C ALA A 499 -0.88 23.05 -9.30
N ILE A 500 -1.31 22.21 -10.26
CA ILE A 500 -0.64 22.02 -11.55
C ILE A 500 -0.57 23.34 -12.33
N ASN A 501 -1.65 24.15 -12.28
CA ASN A 501 -1.71 25.43 -12.99
C ASN A 501 -1.14 26.61 -12.19
N ASN A 502 -1.01 26.48 -10.87
CA ASN A 502 -0.56 27.55 -9.99
C ASN A 502 0.31 26.99 -8.84
N HIS A 503 1.61 26.94 -9.04
CA HIS A 503 2.57 26.49 -8.03
C HIS A 503 2.61 27.38 -6.76
N ASN A 504 2.03 28.58 -6.79
CA ASN A 504 1.95 29.47 -5.64
C ASN A 504 0.66 29.25 -4.80
N CYS A 505 -0.04 28.14 -4.96
CA CYS A 505 -1.29 27.84 -4.26
C CYS A 505 -1.14 27.62 -2.73
N GLY A 506 0.10 27.51 -2.21
CA GLY A 506 0.40 27.36 -0.78
C GLY A 506 0.46 25.92 -0.28
N TYR A 507 0.06 24.96 -1.10
CA TYR A 507 0.12 23.51 -0.81
C TYR A 507 0.90 22.69 -1.86
N TYR A 508 1.59 23.37 -2.77
CA TYR A 508 2.61 22.83 -3.67
C TYR A 508 4.01 23.09 -3.09
N PHE A 509 4.87 22.08 -3.11
CA PHE A 509 6.22 22.14 -2.56
C PHE A 509 7.24 21.53 -3.51
N GLU A 510 8.45 22.06 -3.49
CA GLU A 510 9.62 21.53 -4.18
C GLU A 510 10.70 21.17 -3.17
N GLN A 511 11.17 19.92 -3.14
CA GLN A 511 12.14 19.51 -2.14
C GLN A 511 13.09 18.40 -2.65
N TYR A 512 14.31 18.40 -2.15
CA TYR A 512 15.27 17.32 -2.33
C TYR A 512 14.97 16.17 -1.38
N SER A 513 14.94 14.92 -1.88
CA SER A 513 14.75 13.74 -1.04
C SER A 513 15.84 13.58 0.03
N ASP A 514 17.07 14.05 -0.24
CA ASP A 514 18.18 14.05 0.71
C ASP A 514 17.89 14.81 2.01
N ASN A 515 16.99 15.80 1.95
CA ASN A 515 16.60 16.55 3.14
C ASN A 515 15.76 15.71 4.10
N PHE A 516 15.05 14.70 3.60
CA PHE A 516 14.26 13.80 4.42
C PHE A 516 15.14 12.88 5.27
N ALA A 517 16.26 12.41 4.70
CA ALA A 517 17.23 11.59 5.41
C ALA A 517 17.93 12.31 6.59
N LYS A 518 17.88 13.68 6.63
CA LYS A 518 18.43 14.47 7.74
C LYS A 518 17.56 14.40 9.00
N ILE A 519 16.28 14.05 8.87
CA ILE A 519 15.34 13.92 10.00
C ILE A 519 15.39 12.47 10.49
N PRO A 520 15.50 12.22 11.81
CA PRO A 520 15.50 10.86 12.36
C PRO A 520 14.26 10.06 11.92
N GLY A 521 14.51 8.82 11.44
CA GLY A 521 13.46 7.98 10.83
C GLY A 521 13.18 8.34 9.37
N SER A 522 13.86 9.34 8.81
CA SER A 522 13.79 9.73 7.40
C SER A 522 12.37 9.96 6.85
N PRO A 523 11.46 10.66 7.58
CA PRO A 523 10.09 10.88 7.11
C PRO A 523 10.05 11.74 5.84
N VAL A 524 9.06 11.52 4.96
CA VAL A 524 8.87 12.31 3.73
C VAL A 524 8.24 13.67 4.07
N ALA A 525 9.00 14.52 4.74
CA ALA A 525 8.54 15.81 5.26
C ALA A 525 8.84 16.96 4.28
N TYR A 526 8.26 16.91 3.09
CA TYR A 526 8.54 17.83 1.97
C TYR A 526 8.11 19.28 2.21
N TRP A 527 7.25 19.55 3.19
CA TRP A 527 6.79 20.90 3.57
C TRP A 527 7.72 21.60 4.56
N VAL A 528 8.77 20.92 5.02
CA VAL A 528 9.67 21.41 6.06
C VAL A 528 10.83 22.20 5.46
N SER A 529 11.14 23.38 6.04
CA SER A 529 12.24 24.19 5.58
C SER A 529 13.62 23.58 5.92
N GLU A 530 14.63 23.92 5.14
CA GLU A 530 16.00 23.46 5.40
C GLU A 530 16.53 23.95 6.77
N LYS A 531 16.13 25.15 7.22
CA LYS A 531 16.49 25.65 8.55
C LYS A 531 15.98 24.73 9.64
N PHE A 532 14.77 24.22 9.49
CA PHE A 532 14.16 23.31 10.44
C PHE A 532 14.86 21.94 10.43
N THR A 533 15.14 21.37 9.25
CA THR A 533 15.84 20.08 9.15
C THR A 533 17.27 20.16 9.72
N ASN A 534 17.94 21.31 9.60
CA ASN A 534 19.26 21.52 10.17
C ASN A 534 19.26 21.53 11.72
N MET A 535 18.13 21.75 12.38
CA MET A 535 18.03 21.63 13.86
C MET A 535 18.33 20.20 14.32
N TYR A 536 18.00 19.18 13.52
CA TYR A 536 18.30 17.78 13.86
C TYR A 536 19.78 17.39 13.87
N LYS A 537 20.66 18.30 13.43
CA LYS A 537 22.12 18.12 13.58
C LYS A 537 22.60 18.42 15.01
N GLN A 538 21.75 19.03 15.84
CA GLN A 538 22.06 19.34 17.24
C GLN A 538 21.97 18.09 18.12
N THR A 539 22.46 18.20 19.37
CA THR A 539 22.37 17.14 20.38
C THR A 539 20.91 16.72 20.59
N SER A 540 20.59 15.43 20.48
CA SER A 540 19.25 14.92 20.74
C SER A 540 19.01 14.69 22.25
N ILE A 541 17.74 14.61 22.66
CA ILE A 541 17.36 14.26 24.03
C ILE A 541 17.98 12.93 24.44
N ALA A 542 18.04 11.94 23.58
CA ALA A 542 18.65 10.63 23.88
C ALA A 542 20.09 10.70 24.36
N GLN A 543 20.84 11.76 23.99
CA GLN A 543 22.24 11.93 24.36
C GLN A 543 22.42 12.56 25.76
N ILE A 544 21.38 13.19 26.31
CA ILE A 544 21.44 13.95 27.57
C ILE A 544 20.42 13.50 28.62
N ALA A 545 19.41 12.73 28.24
CA ALA A 545 18.34 12.27 29.10
C ALA A 545 17.91 10.86 28.69
N THR A 546 17.17 10.18 29.54
CA THR A 546 16.62 8.85 29.28
C THR A 546 15.11 8.92 29.20
N THR A 547 14.52 8.49 28.09
CA THR A 547 13.06 8.32 27.94
C THR A 547 12.68 6.87 28.17
N ARG A 548 11.62 6.61 28.94
CA ARG A 548 11.16 5.25 29.27
C ARG A 548 9.63 5.17 29.23
N GLU A 549 9.14 4.04 28.72
CA GLU A 549 7.75 3.65 28.96
C GLU A 549 7.61 3.14 30.38
N GLY A 550 6.48 3.43 30.99
CA GLY A 550 6.15 2.94 32.30
C GLY A 550 5.60 1.50 32.28
N MET A 551 5.01 1.07 33.37
CA MET A 551 4.45 -0.26 33.53
C MET A 551 3.02 -0.36 32.98
N THR A 552 2.57 -1.60 32.70
CA THR A 552 1.18 -1.94 32.39
C THR A 552 0.64 -2.88 33.46
N THR A 553 -0.48 -2.51 34.10
CA THR A 553 -1.13 -3.33 35.13
C THR A 553 -1.84 -4.54 34.54
N ALA A 554 -2.23 -4.48 33.27
CA ALA A 554 -3.10 -5.41 32.53
C ALA A 554 -4.56 -5.49 33.02
N ASP A 555 -4.86 -4.92 34.18
CA ASP A 555 -6.21 -4.80 34.72
C ASP A 555 -6.29 -3.55 35.61
N ASN A 556 -6.75 -2.44 34.99
CA ASN A 556 -6.87 -1.18 35.70
C ASN A 556 -7.97 -1.20 36.78
N ASP A 557 -9.06 -1.92 36.51
CA ASP A 557 -10.18 -2.00 37.44
C ASP A 557 -9.77 -2.70 38.73
N GLN A 558 -8.82 -3.60 38.65
CA GLN A 558 -8.27 -4.30 39.82
C GLN A 558 -7.18 -3.51 40.56
N PHE A 559 -6.27 -2.86 39.79
CA PHE A 559 -5.00 -2.35 40.36
C PHE A 559 -4.87 -0.83 40.39
N VAL A 560 -5.79 -0.07 39.80
CA VAL A 560 -5.74 1.39 39.76
C VAL A 560 -7.03 1.97 40.38
N ARG A 561 -6.90 3.06 41.08
CA ARG A 561 -8.02 3.82 41.68
C ARG A 561 -7.80 5.31 41.48
N LEU A 562 -8.87 6.08 41.48
CA LEU A 562 -8.78 7.50 41.81
C LEU A 562 -8.33 7.63 43.29
N TRP A 563 -7.51 8.60 43.57
CA TRP A 563 -6.95 8.75 44.92
C TRP A 563 -8.06 8.93 45.97
N GLU A 564 -9.17 9.56 45.63
CA GLU A 564 -10.34 9.79 46.47
C GLU A 564 -11.19 8.52 46.74
N GLU A 565 -11.03 7.46 45.95
CA GLU A 565 -11.68 6.17 46.18
C GLU A 565 -11.01 5.32 47.26
N VAL A 566 -9.86 5.78 47.76
CA VAL A 566 -9.10 5.03 48.76
C VAL A 566 -8.83 5.90 50.02
N ASN A 567 -8.75 5.26 51.18
CA ASN A 567 -8.38 5.98 52.40
C ASN A 567 -6.95 6.55 52.28
N SER A 568 -6.79 7.85 52.47
CA SER A 568 -5.51 8.58 52.39
C SER A 568 -4.40 8.00 53.28
N GLU A 569 -4.75 7.39 54.42
CA GLU A 569 -3.78 6.68 55.26
C GLU A 569 -3.13 5.48 54.59
N HIS A 570 -3.76 4.92 53.54
CA HIS A 570 -3.23 3.80 52.74
C HIS A 570 -2.43 4.25 51.55
N ILE A 571 -2.30 5.56 51.29
CA ILE A 571 -1.50 6.12 50.19
C ILE A 571 -0.11 6.51 50.73
N ALA A 572 0.93 6.07 50.05
CA ALA A 572 2.32 6.48 50.35
C ALA A 572 2.77 7.57 49.39
N PHE A 573 2.87 8.78 49.86
CA PHE A 573 3.41 9.91 49.13
C PHE A 573 4.92 10.06 49.36
N GLY A 574 5.64 10.60 48.36
CA GLY A 574 7.02 11.07 48.51
C GLY A 574 8.09 9.99 48.68
N CYS A 575 7.77 8.70 48.47
CA CYS A 575 8.77 7.64 48.47
C CYS A 575 9.81 7.88 47.37
N THR A 576 11.09 7.70 47.64
CA THR A 576 12.17 7.95 46.67
C THR A 576 12.79 6.67 46.12
N THR A 577 12.52 5.54 46.74
CA THR A 577 13.03 4.21 46.40
C THR A 577 12.01 3.11 46.68
N SER A 578 12.12 1.96 46.00
CA SER A 578 11.32 0.77 46.32
C SER A 578 11.51 0.30 47.78
N PHE A 579 12.69 0.49 48.34
CA PHE A 579 12.98 0.13 49.74
C PHE A 579 12.21 1.00 50.74
N GLU A 580 12.12 2.32 50.46
CA GLU A 580 11.28 3.21 51.29
C GLU A 580 9.81 2.85 51.15
N ALA A 581 9.35 2.61 49.92
CA ALA A 581 7.98 2.23 49.61
C ALA A 581 7.56 0.96 50.39
N GLN A 582 8.38 -0.08 50.41
CA GLN A 582 8.14 -1.31 51.16
C GLN A 582 8.04 -1.06 52.67
N LYS A 583 8.90 -0.19 53.24
CA LYS A 583 8.87 0.15 54.67
C LYS A 583 7.59 0.85 55.10
N THR A 584 6.88 1.54 54.22
CA THR A 584 5.61 2.21 54.56
C THR A 584 4.51 1.22 54.88
N ASN A 585 4.60 -0.02 54.38
CA ASN A 585 3.56 -1.04 54.43
C ASN A 585 2.20 -0.55 53.90
N ARG A 586 2.22 0.49 53.03
CA ARG A 586 1.03 1.07 52.40
C ARG A 586 0.78 0.38 51.08
N ARG A 587 -0.48 0.42 50.64
CA ARG A 587 -0.91 -0.30 49.44
C ARG A 587 -0.83 0.56 48.17
N TRP A 588 -1.19 1.83 48.29
CA TRP A 588 -1.43 2.70 47.15
C TRP A 588 -0.30 3.73 46.98
N PHE A 589 0.10 3.97 45.76
CA PHE A 589 1.19 4.90 45.42
C PHE A 589 0.77 5.79 44.24
N PRO A 590 1.18 7.07 44.19
CA PRO A 590 0.88 7.97 43.08
C PRO A 590 1.25 7.40 41.73
N TYR A 591 0.36 7.54 40.75
CA TYR A 591 0.48 6.90 39.43
C TYR A 591 0.28 7.90 38.30
N ALA A 592 1.33 8.18 37.51
CA ALA A 592 1.32 9.05 36.32
C ALA A 592 0.78 8.29 35.13
N LYS A 593 -0.52 8.46 34.82
CA LYS A 593 -1.25 7.74 33.77
C LYS A 593 -1.54 8.56 32.51
N GLY A 594 -0.96 9.75 32.38
CA GLY A 594 -1.30 10.67 31.29
C GLY A 594 -2.55 11.49 31.63
N GLY A 595 -3.50 11.61 30.72
CA GLY A 595 -4.75 12.35 30.84
C GLY A 595 -4.87 13.50 29.87
N ASP A 596 -5.80 14.44 30.14
CA ASP A 596 -6.12 15.58 29.32
C ASP A 596 -4.95 16.53 29.04
N PHE A 597 -5.10 17.38 28.07
CA PHE A 597 -4.09 18.38 27.73
C PHE A 597 -3.85 19.33 28.89
N ARG A 598 -2.69 19.19 29.53
CA ARG A 598 -2.22 20.07 30.60
C ARG A 598 -0.69 20.15 30.57
N LYS A 599 -0.14 21.35 30.52
CA LYS A 599 1.30 21.62 30.63
C LYS A 599 1.72 21.88 32.07
N TRP A 600 2.99 21.76 32.32
CA TRP A 600 3.72 22.12 33.50
C TRP A 600 3.45 21.23 34.71
N TYR A 601 2.22 21.17 35.27
CA TYR A 601 1.84 20.39 36.44
C TYR A 601 0.37 19.92 36.36
N GLY A 602 0.04 18.80 37.04
CA GLY A 602 -1.32 18.27 37.17
C GLY A 602 -1.53 16.87 36.60
N ASN A 603 -2.78 16.46 36.41
CA ASN A 603 -3.22 15.09 36.02
C ASN A 603 -2.80 14.02 37.04
N SER A 604 -2.73 14.41 38.35
CA SER A 604 -2.41 13.54 39.48
C SER A 604 -3.69 12.93 40.05
N TRP A 605 -4.39 12.13 39.24
CA TRP A 605 -5.69 11.55 39.60
C TRP A 605 -5.58 10.18 40.25
N TYR A 606 -4.55 9.40 39.88
CA TYR A 606 -4.53 7.97 40.09
C TYR A 606 -3.50 7.53 41.12
N VAL A 607 -3.87 6.46 41.79
CA VAL A 607 -2.97 5.66 42.65
C VAL A 607 -3.00 4.21 42.18
N VAL A 608 -1.87 3.52 42.31
CA VAL A 608 -1.70 2.12 41.89
C VAL A 608 -1.36 1.23 43.07
N ASP A 609 -1.86 0.00 43.06
CA ASP A 609 -1.57 -1.04 44.05
C ASP A 609 -0.13 -1.53 43.89
N TRP A 610 0.81 -0.93 44.63
CA TRP A 610 2.23 -1.28 44.61
C TRP A 610 2.73 -1.86 45.93
N GLN A 611 1.84 -2.40 46.76
CA GLN A 611 2.20 -3.08 47.99
C GLN A 611 3.20 -4.20 47.71
N ASP A 612 4.15 -4.41 48.65
CA ASP A 612 5.19 -5.45 48.55
C ASP A 612 5.96 -5.42 47.20
N ASP A 613 6.39 -4.19 46.82
CA ASP A 613 7.08 -3.96 45.54
C ASP A 613 6.27 -4.40 44.29
N GLY A 614 4.94 -4.19 44.35
CA GLY A 614 4.02 -4.53 43.26
C GLY A 614 3.82 -6.03 43.04
N TRP A 615 4.01 -6.84 44.06
CA TRP A 615 3.96 -8.31 43.91
C TRP A 615 2.69 -8.79 43.22
N ARG A 616 1.53 -8.23 43.53
CA ARG A 616 0.25 -8.62 42.91
C ARG A 616 0.21 -8.33 41.42
N ILE A 617 0.65 -7.17 40.96
CA ILE A 617 0.72 -6.78 39.58
C ILE A 617 1.77 -7.65 38.85
N ARG A 618 2.96 -7.77 39.43
CA ARG A 618 4.10 -8.49 38.83
C ARG A 618 3.84 -9.99 38.65
N ASN A 619 2.92 -10.55 39.41
CA ASN A 619 2.53 -11.95 39.36
C ASN A 619 1.12 -12.17 38.82
N PHE A 620 0.48 -11.15 38.24
CA PHE A 620 -0.84 -11.25 37.68
C PHE A 620 -0.81 -12.10 36.39
N LYS A 621 -1.45 -13.29 36.46
CA LYS A 621 -1.42 -14.30 35.40
C LYS A 621 -2.76 -14.44 34.71
N ASP A 622 -2.70 -14.78 33.45
CA ASP A 622 -3.84 -15.23 32.66
C ASP A 622 -4.28 -16.63 33.13
N GLU A 623 -5.54 -16.80 33.45
CA GLU A 623 -6.09 -18.04 34.02
C GLU A 623 -5.98 -19.24 33.06
N LYS A 624 -6.03 -19.00 31.74
CA LYS A 624 -6.01 -20.07 30.72
C LYS A 624 -4.58 -20.46 30.33
N THR A 625 -3.71 -19.46 30.17
CA THR A 625 -2.37 -19.69 29.64
C THR A 625 -1.28 -19.74 30.70
N GLY A 626 -1.57 -19.29 31.94
CA GLY A 626 -0.60 -19.19 33.05
C GLY A 626 0.48 -18.11 32.84
N ARG A 627 0.44 -17.35 31.74
CA ARG A 627 1.40 -16.29 31.43
C ARG A 627 1.12 -15.04 32.25
N ILE A 628 2.18 -14.34 32.66
CA ILE A 628 2.07 -13.01 33.29
C ILE A 628 1.48 -12.04 32.27
N ARG A 629 0.41 -11.35 32.64
CA ARG A 629 -0.31 -10.37 31.79
C ARG A 629 0.27 -8.96 31.91
N SER A 630 0.77 -8.60 33.09
CA SER A 630 1.35 -7.28 33.31
C SER A 630 2.75 -7.17 32.72
N HIS A 631 3.12 -5.95 32.35
CA HIS A 631 4.48 -5.64 31.89
C HIS A 631 5.10 -4.58 32.81
N ASN A 632 6.13 -4.97 33.54
CA ASN A 632 6.77 -4.15 34.57
C ASN A 632 8.19 -3.81 34.12
N TYR A 633 8.29 -2.96 33.09
CA TYR A 633 9.57 -2.49 32.58
C TYR A 633 10.14 -1.36 33.41
N ASN A 634 11.46 -1.18 33.35
CA ASN A 634 12.16 0.01 33.85
C ASN A 634 11.92 0.29 35.34
N LEU A 635 11.91 -0.75 36.19
CA LEU A 635 11.68 -0.64 37.63
C LEU A 635 12.73 0.23 38.34
N GLU A 636 13.91 0.39 37.78
CA GLU A 636 14.97 1.29 38.26
C GLU A 636 14.62 2.78 38.16
N TYR A 637 13.57 3.13 37.40
CA TYR A 637 13.11 4.52 37.26
C TYR A 637 11.89 4.89 38.09
N ILE A 638 11.24 3.93 38.75
CA ILE A 638 10.09 4.22 39.62
C ILE A 638 10.51 5.11 40.81
N PHE A 639 9.57 5.93 41.29
CA PHE A 639 9.73 6.90 42.34
C PHE A 639 10.73 8.04 42.08
N ARG A 640 11.40 8.03 40.93
CA ARG A 640 12.28 9.13 40.54
C ARG A 640 11.49 10.31 39.98
N GLU A 641 12.01 11.47 40.23
CA GLU A 641 11.54 12.71 39.67
C GLU A 641 11.68 12.70 38.13
N CYS A 642 10.62 13.07 37.40
CA CYS A 642 10.62 12.97 35.94
C CYS A 642 9.76 14.06 35.27
N LEU A 643 9.92 14.18 33.93
CA LEU A 643 8.94 14.82 33.06
C LEU A 643 8.11 13.74 32.39
N SER A 644 6.79 13.89 32.37
CA SER A 644 5.92 12.87 31.75
C SER A 644 4.91 13.51 30.79
N TRP A 645 4.56 12.78 29.75
CA TRP A 645 3.58 13.20 28.76
C TRP A 645 2.49 12.15 28.54
N THR A 646 1.36 12.60 28.01
CA THR A 646 0.28 11.70 27.58
C THR A 646 0.65 11.05 26.27
N ARG A 647 0.77 9.70 26.24
CA ARG A 647 1.20 8.94 25.07
C ARG A 647 0.20 8.98 23.94
N VAL A 648 -1.10 8.90 24.23
CA VAL A 648 -2.18 8.89 23.22
C VAL A 648 -2.95 10.19 23.34
N THR A 649 -2.88 11.03 22.31
CA THR A 649 -3.56 12.32 22.28
C THR A 649 -4.00 12.67 20.85
N SER A 650 -5.24 13.14 20.70
CA SER A 650 -5.73 13.74 19.46
C SER A 650 -5.40 15.24 19.35
N GLY A 651 -4.89 15.84 20.44
CA GLY A 651 -4.50 17.23 20.52
C GLY A 651 -2.99 17.46 20.43
N ASN A 652 -2.57 18.64 20.84
CA ASN A 652 -1.16 18.99 20.91
C ASN A 652 -0.41 18.19 21.99
N PHE A 653 0.87 17.96 21.74
CA PHE A 653 1.76 17.37 22.73
C PHE A 653 1.85 18.26 23.98
N CYS A 654 1.78 17.63 25.17
CA CYS A 654 1.93 18.31 26.44
C CYS A 654 2.76 17.45 27.39
N ILE A 655 3.67 18.12 28.11
CA ILE A 655 4.58 17.50 29.06
C ILE A 655 4.49 18.21 30.39
N ARG A 656 4.63 17.47 31.50
CA ARG A 656 4.44 17.91 32.88
C ARG A 656 5.58 17.45 33.74
N TYR A 657 5.83 18.20 34.79
CA TYR A 657 6.73 17.85 35.87
C TYR A 657 6.02 16.94 36.89
N TYR A 658 6.67 15.85 37.26
CA TYR A 658 6.28 14.99 38.36
C TYR A 658 7.41 14.90 39.38
N PRO A 659 7.15 15.23 40.68
CA PRO A 659 8.13 15.09 41.72
C PRO A 659 8.44 13.62 42.02
N LYS A 660 9.35 13.37 42.96
CA LYS A 660 9.60 12.02 43.48
C LYS A 660 8.35 11.40 44.05
N GLY A 661 8.23 10.07 43.96
CA GLY A 661 7.14 9.32 44.60
C GLY A 661 6.10 8.77 43.62
N TYR A 662 6.28 8.96 42.29
CA TYR A 662 5.38 8.45 41.28
C TYR A 662 5.91 7.19 40.62
N LEU A 663 4.97 6.33 40.24
CA LEU A 663 5.18 5.31 39.21
C LEU A 663 4.60 5.82 37.89
N CYS A 664 5.19 5.44 36.76
CA CYS A 664 4.71 5.80 35.41
C CYS A 664 3.96 4.65 34.76
N ASP A 665 2.82 4.96 34.11
CA ASP A 665 2.08 4.07 33.22
C ASP A 665 2.67 4.11 31.79
N THR A 666 2.41 3.10 30.99
CA THR A 666 2.70 3.16 29.55
C THR A 666 1.96 4.29 28.84
N ALA A 667 0.79 4.71 29.33
CA ALA A 667 0.06 5.87 28.82
C ALA A 667 0.66 7.22 29.29
N GLY A 668 1.51 7.21 30.32
CA GLY A 668 2.24 8.35 30.88
C GLY A 668 3.75 8.09 30.88
N ALA A 669 4.37 8.04 29.71
CA ALA A 669 5.81 7.79 29.56
C ALA A 669 6.65 8.89 30.23
N GLY A 670 7.83 8.52 30.76
CA GLY A 670 8.70 9.40 31.53
C GLY A 670 10.01 9.76 30.82
N LEU A 671 10.48 10.99 31.04
CA LEU A 671 11.81 11.47 30.70
C LEU A 671 12.57 11.75 31.99
N PHE A 672 13.71 11.11 32.15
CA PHE A 672 14.56 11.15 33.35
C PHE A 672 15.88 11.83 33.00
N VAL A 673 16.19 12.89 33.71
CA VAL A 673 17.40 13.70 33.54
C VAL A 673 17.89 14.26 34.88
N GLU A 674 19.19 14.30 35.07
CA GLU A 674 19.78 14.83 36.33
C GLU A 674 19.99 16.33 36.28
N LYS A 675 20.38 16.87 35.11
CA LYS A 675 20.68 18.28 34.89
C LYS A 675 19.73 18.88 33.83
N ASP A 676 19.51 20.17 33.91
CA ASP A 676 18.76 20.94 32.90
C ASP A 676 17.27 20.55 32.76
N ARG A 677 16.65 19.92 33.75
CA ARG A 677 15.25 19.43 33.67
C ARG A 677 14.28 20.55 33.37
N MET A 678 14.40 21.71 34.02
CA MET A 678 13.50 22.84 33.79
C MET A 678 13.71 23.43 32.39
N PHE A 679 14.93 23.53 31.92
CA PHE A 679 15.22 23.94 30.54
C PHE A 679 14.57 22.97 29.52
N LEU A 680 14.69 21.67 29.73
CA LEU A 680 14.08 20.66 28.86
C LEU A 680 12.54 20.71 28.91
N LEU A 681 11.94 20.93 30.08
CA LEU A 681 10.50 21.09 30.19
C LEU A 681 10.02 22.31 29.38
N GLY A 682 10.73 23.43 29.49
CA GLY A 682 10.46 24.64 28.72
C GLY A 682 10.56 24.38 27.21
N TRP A 683 11.66 23.75 26.76
CA TRP A 683 11.88 23.41 25.36
C TRP A 683 10.78 22.49 24.81
N LEU A 684 10.50 21.36 25.51
CA LEU A 684 9.53 20.37 25.11
C LEU A 684 8.08 20.90 25.14
N SER A 685 7.82 21.99 25.85
CA SER A 685 6.51 22.66 25.89
C SER A 685 6.28 23.65 24.74
N THR A 686 7.28 23.86 23.85
CA THR A 686 7.17 24.80 22.73
C THR A 686 6.36 24.25 21.55
N ASN A 687 5.77 25.13 20.75
CA ASN A 687 5.09 24.76 19.52
C ASN A 687 6.04 24.16 18.47
N ILE A 688 7.34 24.51 18.52
CA ILE A 688 8.36 23.95 17.61
C ILE A 688 8.50 22.45 17.84
N VAL A 689 8.58 22.02 19.11
CA VAL A 689 8.65 20.58 19.44
C VAL A 689 7.37 19.86 19.06
N ASN A 690 6.20 20.48 19.22
CA ASN A 690 4.95 19.89 18.75
C ASN A 690 4.99 19.64 17.22
N GLN A 691 5.48 20.61 16.45
CA GLN A 691 5.68 20.44 14.99
C GLN A 691 6.71 19.34 14.66
N MET A 692 7.82 19.26 15.43
CA MET A 692 8.81 18.20 15.25
C MET A 692 8.23 16.81 15.46
N LEU A 693 7.42 16.64 16.49
CA LEU A 693 6.75 15.37 16.79
C LEU A 693 5.74 15.00 15.70
N GLN A 694 4.95 15.97 15.23
CA GLN A 694 4.01 15.76 14.12
C GLN A 694 4.69 15.37 12.81
N ILE A 695 5.90 15.86 12.57
CA ILE A 695 6.70 15.50 11.38
C ILE A 695 7.28 14.10 11.52
N GLN A 696 7.82 13.76 12.70
CA GLN A 696 8.43 12.45 12.95
C GLN A 696 7.40 11.33 13.04
N ASN A 697 6.25 11.64 13.61
CA ASN A 697 5.17 10.69 13.85
C ASN A 697 3.80 11.40 13.83
N PRO A 698 3.12 11.48 12.68
CA PRO A 698 1.81 12.14 12.55
C PRO A 698 0.65 11.32 13.13
N THR A 699 0.94 10.26 13.89
CA THR A 699 -0.09 9.47 14.57
C THR A 699 -0.50 10.12 15.89
N ILE A 700 -1.60 9.63 16.47
CA ILE A 700 -2.06 10.08 17.80
C ILE A 700 -1.21 9.55 18.97
N VAL A 701 -0.20 8.71 18.69
CA VAL A 701 0.62 8.03 19.70
C VAL A 701 2.03 8.61 19.70
N VAL A 702 2.42 9.33 20.75
CA VAL A 702 3.78 9.84 20.95
C VAL A 702 4.57 8.86 21.82
N GLN A 703 5.48 8.13 21.20
CA GLN A 703 6.30 7.12 21.88
C GLN A 703 7.53 7.72 22.57
N ALA A 704 8.12 6.98 23.51
CA ALA A 704 9.36 7.37 24.18
C ALA A 704 10.51 7.62 23.18
N GLY A 705 10.59 6.83 22.12
CA GLY A 705 11.55 6.99 21.03
C GLY A 705 11.37 8.27 20.21
N ASP A 706 10.13 8.75 20.05
CA ASP A 706 9.86 10.00 19.32
C ASP A 706 10.42 11.20 20.08
N VAL A 707 10.16 11.28 21.39
CA VAL A 707 10.69 12.33 22.27
C VAL A 707 12.22 12.24 22.37
N ALA A 708 12.78 11.05 22.45
CA ALA A 708 14.23 10.82 22.51
C ALA A 708 14.99 11.42 21.31
N ARG A 709 14.36 11.48 20.14
CA ARG A 709 14.95 12.00 18.89
C ARG A 709 14.85 13.52 18.73
N ILE A 710 14.12 14.23 19.59
CA ILE A 710 13.99 15.68 19.52
C ILE A 710 15.36 16.32 19.78
N PRO A 711 15.82 17.23 18.88
CA PRO A 711 17.04 17.98 19.09
C PRO A 711 16.86 19.00 20.23
N VAL A 712 17.93 19.26 20.97
CA VAL A 712 17.96 20.26 22.04
C VAL A 712 18.76 21.46 21.57
N PRO A 713 18.21 22.68 21.58
CA PRO A 713 18.93 23.85 21.15
C PRO A 713 20.13 24.14 22.04
N GLU A 714 21.19 24.72 21.46
CA GLU A 714 22.35 25.17 22.22
C GLU A 714 21.92 26.15 23.32
N LYS A 715 22.43 25.92 24.52
CA LYS A 715 22.17 26.78 25.67
C LYS A 715 22.91 28.10 25.48
N LYS A 716 22.20 29.16 25.16
CA LYS A 716 22.71 30.53 25.11
C LYS A 716 22.58 31.20 26.48
N ASN A 717 23.00 32.44 26.60
CA ASN A 717 23.12 33.20 27.84
C ASN A 717 21.82 33.33 28.68
N ASN A 718 20.65 32.93 28.16
CA ASN A 718 19.34 33.10 28.82
C ASN A 718 18.84 31.82 29.51
N LYS A 719 19.69 30.81 29.74
CA LYS A 719 19.25 29.53 30.33
C LYS A 719 18.57 29.73 31.69
N GLN A 720 19.17 30.52 32.59
CA GLN A 720 18.63 30.75 33.92
C GLN A 720 17.26 31.44 33.87
N ASP A 721 17.09 32.41 32.94
CA ASP A 721 15.80 33.10 32.79
C ASP A 721 14.70 32.12 32.33
N ILE A 722 15.04 31.20 31.43
CA ILE A 722 14.12 30.16 30.96
C ILE A 722 13.74 29.21 32.10
N GLU A 723 14.73 28.78 32.88
CA GLU A 723 14.49 27.88 34.03
C GLU A 723 13.59 28.54 35.07
N ASN A 724 13.84 29.81 35.42
CA ASN A 724 13.01 30.59 36.33
C ASN A 724 11.55 30.71 35.84
N LEU A 725 11.37 31.06 34.55
CA LEU A 725 10.04 31.13 33.91
C LEU A 725 9.30 29.78 33.95
N VAL A 726 10.00 28.68 33.81
CA VAL A 726 9.42 27.33 33.86
C VAL A 726 9.02 27.00 35.31
N GLU A 727 9.83 27.34 36.30
CA GLU A 727 9.50 27.15 37.72
C GLU A 727 8.27 27.99 38.12
N ASP A 728 8.17 29.23 37.67
CA ASP A 728 6.99 30.08 37.85
C ASP A 728 5.73 29.42 37.23
N ASN A 729 5.84 28.92 35.98
CA ASN A 729 4.73 28.22 35.32
C ASN A 729 4.31 26.92 36.05
N ILE A 730 5.27 26.17 36.61
CA ILE A 730 4.96 25.00 37.43
C ILE A 730 4.21 25.45 38.69
N SER A 731 4.68 26.52 39.36
CA SER A 731 4.03 27.06 40.57
C SER A 731 2.58 27.48 40.29
N ILE A 732 2.38 28.29 39.28
CA ILE A 732 1.04 28.75 38.86
C ILE A 732 0.14 27.56 38.49
N SER A 733 0.65 26.59 37.73
CA SER A 733 -0.13 25.40 37.34
C SER A 733 -0.42 24.49 38.53
N LYS A 734 0.47 24.46 39.55
CA LYS A 734 0.24 23.73 40.79
C LYS A 734 -0.81 24.43 41.65
N GLU A 735 -0.73 25.73 41.81
CA GLU A 735 -1.75 26.52 42.53
C GLU A 735 -3.13 26.34 41.88
N ASP A 736 -3.22 26.40 40.54
CA ASP A 736 -4.46 26.15 39.82
C ASP A 736 -4.97 24.72 40.06
N TRP A 737 -4.09 23.72 39.97
CA TRP A 737 -4.46 22.32 40.23
C TRP A 737 -4.95 22.08 41.65
N ASP A 738 -4.24 22.63 42.66
CA ASP A 738 -4.53 22.45 44.07
C ASP A 738 -5.71 23.31 44.56
N SER A 739 -6.22 24.20 43.70
CA SER A 739 -7.43 24.99 43.99
C SER A 739 -8.72 24.17 43.84
N PHE A 740 -8.65 22.95 43.30
CA PHE A 740 -9.80 22.06 43.11
C PHE A 740 -9.73 20.84 44.04
N GLU A 741 -10.89 20.38 44.50
CA GLU A 741 -11.04 19.19 45.37
C GLU A 741 -10.53 17.89 44.73
N THR A 742 -10.25 17.91 43.44
CA THR A 742 -9.65 16.81 42.69
C THR A 742 -8.15 16.63 42.95
N SER A 743 -7.50 17.58 43.61
CA SER A 743 -6.13 17.45 44.11
C SER A 743 -6.08 16.90 45.51
N TRP A 744 -5.18 15.95 45.80
CA TRP A 744 -4.92 15.51 47.18
C TRP A 744 -4.20 16.57 48.05
N ASP A 745 -3.67 17.64 47.45
CA ASP A 745 -3.07 18.81 48.13
C ASP A 745 -4.06 19.96 48.30
N PHE A 746 -5.36 19.77 47.93
CA PHE A 746 -6.40 20.77 48.09
C PHE A 746 -6.56 21.16 49.58
N LYS A 747 -6.63 22.43 49.84
CA LYS A 747 -6.81 22.97 51.21
C LYS A 747 -8.06 23.81 51.34
N VAL A 748 -8.25 24.74 50.43
CA VAL A 748 -9.38 25.66 50.43
C VAL A 748 -9.56 26.22 49.02
N HIS A 749 -10.81 26.40 48.61
CA HIS A 749 -11.11 27.02 47.31
C HIS A 749 -10.68 28.50 47.32
N PRO A 750 -10.04 29.00 46.23
CA PRO A 750 -9.53 30.39 46.20
C PRO A 750 -10.57 31.48 46.42
N LEU A 751 -11.85 31.17 46.20
CA LEU A 751 -12.96 32.12 46.42
C LEU A 751 -13.53 32.07 47.82
N VAL A 752 -13.02 31.25 48.70
CA VAL A 752 -13.35 31.13 50.13
C VAL A 752 -12.23 31.68 51.00
#